data_15daa6ac4a5bddcd84a4984cd138fe73
#
_entry.id   15daa6ac4a5bddcd84a4984cd138fe73
#
_cell.length_a   1.000
_cell.length_b   1.000
_cell.length_c   1.000
_cell.angle_alpha   90.00
_cell.angle_beta   90.00
_cell.angle_gamma   90.00
#
_symmetry.space_group_name_H-M   'P 1'
#
loop_
_entity.id
_entity.type
_entity.pdbx_description
1 polymer ?
#
loop_
_entity_poly.entity_id
_entity_poly.type
_entity_poly.pdbx_seq_one_letter_code
_entity_poly.pdbx_strand_id
1 'polypeptide(L)'
;MAEQSISQTYKNILSDLEGKKLLSALDSLKKLAGAATDWELLSELETLSNSYASLLSCMGKGITDKGRDAFYVQFLREAYMLAIRCYRAIKTKERHTIYYTTLNEIGNNKTTIASLIEKFSRLDQHSHLSAANGQNTSEKLCKEEKEKLLEQIFNQLWTSGFLNADEITLLLKAFQNNQSTFSDNNLLIFISALTLSLLHFLDPGKLQLLIELYAAGNSRIKSRALVGIVFGILMNKGYLHLFPETQEALRKLSSQPFIDRQLSILQIQLLSFSTTKDVVKDIEDMLKPVFAKGNAATKQGFNISLINGMLDNDKEFASAEEKELNEHLQKSAEKLMKMYQQGIDVYFTTFRNMKRFTFFNTVANWFIPFDPDNSFLSKSRQAQMRPMLSLISESGLCDSDKYSAMLMLQSIPIPGNSFPANEISSLFGTSDIKREKEPQHEEALRNSYLQDCYRFFMLYYRSNELHNPFKEDLVILRIPYICNIISKDSGNIAFIASAAFQTNNFSLTAEAFNLMPSAEVLSPESLQIYGSSLLKIGQAERAIGIFRLADTLKPNSLAIMHNLATSYRTTGNREAALNIYAKMMRIAPENMKILFRYGESLFLNGQKAEALKIFYKLEFLEPSSLSAKRAIAWCSLSSKLPEKAEQYYGKILAMTPKAEDYLNSGHTAWCNGNLPLAVKRYKKYIQKTCEGDARLFYLPASDIELLKHYNISENDIQLMKDLLVSS
;
A
#
# COMPACT_ATOMS: atom_id res chain seq x y z
N MET A 1 -8.00 -6.35 34.14
CA MET A 1 -9.43 -6.47 33.81
C MET A 1 -10.16 -5.12 33.72
N ALA A 2 -9.99 -4.19 34.65
CA ALA A 2 -10.66 -2.87 34.59
C ALA A 2 -10.25 -2.03 33.36
N GLU A 3 -9.00 -2.04 32.98
CA GLU A 3 -8.46 -1.24 31.86
C GLU A 3 -8.97 -1.71 30.49
N GLN A 4 -9.03 -3.02 30.24
CA GLN A 4 -9.64 -3.59 29.04
C GLN A 4 -11.13 -3.25 28.95
N SER A 5 -11.82 -3.18 30.09
CA SER A 5 -13.22 -2.79 30.18
C SER A 5 -13.43 -1.32 29.76
N ILE A 6 -12.59 -0.38 30.21
CA ILE A 6 -12.70 1.06 29.89
C ILE A 6 -12.44 1.31 28.39
N SER A 7 -11.37 0.73 27.83
CA SER A 7 -11.07 0.87 26.41
C SER A 7 -12.15 0.24 25.53
N GLN A 8 -12.74 -0.88 25.95
CA GLN A 8 -13.84 -1.50 25.23
C GLN A 8 -15.11 -0.66 25.33
N THR A 9 -15.43 -0.10 26.51
CA THR A 9 -16.58 0.80 26.70
C THR A 9 -16.47 2.03 25.79
N TYR A 10 -15.29 2.63 25.72
CA TYR A 10 -15.03 3.76 24.83
C TYR A 10 -15.24 3.41 23.34
N LYS A 11 -14.73 2.27 22.89
CA LYS A 11 -14.94 1.79 21.52
C LYS A 11 -16.43 1.53 21.22
N ASN A 12 -17.16 0.97 22.16
CA ASN A 12 -18.59 0.71 22.02
C ASN A 12 -19.36 2.06 21.87
N ILE A 13 -19.02 3.07 22.70
CA ILE A 13 -19.62 4.40 22.58
C ILE A 13 -19.38 4.98 21.19
N LEU A 14 -18.14 4.93 20.69
CA LEU A 14 -17.81 5.46 19.37
C LEU A 14 -18.57 4.71 18.26
N SER A 15 -18.68 3.39 18.34
CA SER A 15 -19.45 2.58 17.38
C SER A 15 -20.94 2.89 17.43
N ASP A 16 -21.51 3.10 18.62
CA ASP A 16 -22.91 3.49 18.78
C ASP A 16 -23.17 4.89 18.18
N LEU A 17 -22.26 5.83 18.37
CA LEU A 17 -22.36 7.19 17.80
C LEU A 17 -22.24 7.16 16.27
N GLU A 18 -21.33 6.36 15.70
CA GLU A 18 -21.23 6.14 14.26
C GLU A 18 -22.54 5.56 13.70
N GLY A 19 -23.13 4.58 14.41
CA GLY A 19 -24.41 3.97 14.09
C GLY A 19 -25.64 4.84 14.45
N LYS A 20 -25.45 6.08 14.90
CA LYS A 20 -26.50 7.00 15.36
C LYS A 20 -27.40 6.43 16.46
N LYS A 21 -26.85 5.63 17.39
CA LYS A 21 -27.56 5.01 18.51
C LYS A 21 -27.32 5.78 19.81
N LEU A 22 -27.83 7.01 19.89
CA LEU A 22 -27.51 7.94 20.99
C LEU A 22 -27.88 7.41 22.37
N LEU A 23 -29.03 6.74 22.54
CA LEU A 23 -29.45 6.22 23.84
C LEU A 23 -28.44 5.19 24.40
N SER A 24 -28.03 4.23 23.57
CA SER A 24 -27.02 3.22 23.93
C SER A 24 -25.66 3.87 24.24
N ALA A 25 -25.29 4.86 23.45
CA ALA A 25 -24.06 5.63 23.67
C ALA A 25 -24.08 6.35 25.02
N LEU A 26 -25.19 7.02 25.39
CA LEU A 26 -25.37 7.73 26.66
C LEU A 26 -25.31 6.79 27.84
N ASP A 27 -25.91 5.60 27.76
CA ASP A 27 -25.84 4.59 28.84
C ASP A 27 -24.43 4.05 29.06
N SER A 28 -23.67 3.87 28.00
CA SER A 28 -22.27 3.50 28.08
C SER A 28 -21.40 4.66 28.56
N LEU A 29 -21.74 5.88 28.17
CA LEU A 29 -21.04 7.11 28.55
C LEU A 29 -21.18 7.42 30.04
N LYS A 30 -22.34 7.09 30.67
CA LYS A 30 -22.53 7.19 32.14
C LYS A 30 -21.48 6.36 32.90
N LYS A 31 -21.16 5.15 32.41
CA LYS A 31 -20.13 4.31 33.01
C LYS A 31 -18.74 4.91 32.85
N LEU A 32 -18.44 5.45 31.64
CA LEU A 32 -17.15 6.06 31.34
C LEU A 32 -16.95 7.35 32.16
N ALA A 33 -17.95 8.24 32.23
CA ALA A 33 -17.88 9.47 33.00
C ALA A 33 -17.75 9.22 34.50
N GLY A 34 -18.44 8.20 35.04
CA GLY A 34 -18.26 7.76 36.44
C GLY A 34 -16.84 7.31 36.73
N ALA A 35 -16.17 6.61 35.78
CA ALA A 35 -14.77 6.20 35.91
C ALA A 35 -13.78 7.37 35.82
N ALA A 36 -14.13 8.45 35.13
CA ALA A 36 -13.29 9.65 35.02
C ALA A 36 -13.15 10.40 36.34
N THR A 37 -14.11 10.26 37.26
CA THR A 37 -14.16 10.94 38.57
C THR A 37 -14.03 12.46 38.45
N ASP A 38 -14.68 13.04 37.45
CA ASP A 38 -14.71 14.44 37.15
C ASP A 38 -16.16 14.93 37.18
N TRP A 39 -16.47 15.82 38.11
CA TRP A 39 -17.82 16.29 38.37
C TRP A 39 -18.39 17.16 37.22
N GLU A 40 -17.51 17.89 36.52
CA GLU A 40 -17.88 18.74 35.40
C GLU A 40 -18.37 17.87 34.23
N LEU A 41 -17.64 16.82 33.90
CA LEU A 41 -18.01 15.87 32.84
C LEU A 41 -19.32 15.12 33.19
N LEU A 42 -19.54 14.79 34.47
CA LEU A 42 -20.77 14.18 34.92
C LEU A 42 -21.96 15.12 34.79
N SER A 43 -21.83 16.41 35.17
CA SER A 43 -22.84 17.43 35.04
C SER A 43 -23.22 17.70 33.59
N GLU A 44 -22.21 17.78 32.69
CA GLU A 44 -22.48 17.93 31.25
C GLU A 44 -23.25 16.72 30.70
N LEU A 45 -22.88 15.50 31.10
CA LEU A 45 -23.60 14.29 30.68
C LEU A 45 -25.07 14.28 31.17
N GLU A 46 -25.30 14.69 32.41
CA GLU A 46 -26.66 14.79 32.95
C GLU A 46 -27.49 15.80 32.18
N THR A 47 -26.94 16.97 31.88
CA THR A 47 -27.56 17.99 31.05
C THR A 47 -27.93 17.47 29.66
N LEU A 48 -26.98 16.79 28.99
CA LEU A 48 -27.18 16.19 27.68
C LEU A 48 -28.29 15.12 27.74
N SER A 49 -28.26 14.25 28.76
CA SER A 49 -29.24 13.17 28.94
C SER A 49 -30.65 13.72 29.15
N ASN A 50 -30.79 14.77 29.98
CA ASN A 50 -32.07 15.43 30.25
C ASN A 50 -32.60 16.15 29.00
N SER A 51 -31.75 16.81 28.25
CA SER A 51 -32.11 17.48 26.99
C SER A 51 -32.61 16.45 25.95
N TYR A 52 -31.94 15.31 25.84
CA TYR A 52 -32.38 14.24 24.96
C TYR A 52 -33.71 13.60 25.41
N ALA A 53 -33.87 13.35 26.70
CA ALA A 53 -35.13 12.83 27.27
C ALA A 53 -36.32 13.81 27.00
N SER A 54 -36.06 15.11 27.08
CA SER A 54 -37.05 16.14 26.74
C SER A 54 -37.45 16.10 25.27
N LEU A 55 -36.49 15.93 24.36
CA LEU A 55 -36.77 15.75 22.94
C LEU A 55 -37.65 14.52 22.69
N LEU A 56 -37.32 13.37 23.32
CA LEU A 56 -38.12 12.13 23.22
C LEU A 56 -39.53 12.32 23.74
N SER A 57 -39.70 13.05 24.88
CA SER A 57 -41.01 13.35 25.45
C SER A 57 -41.86 14.22 24.50
N CYS A 58 -41.25 15.24 23.86
CA CYS A 58 -41.93 16.07 22.86
C CYS A 58 -42.37 15.24 21.65
N MET A 59 -41.52 14.33 21.19
CA MET A 59 -41.88 13.39 20.12
C MET A 59 -43.07 12.49 20.49
N GLY A 60 -43.02 11.92 21.71
CA GLY A 60 -44.09 11.05 22.20
C GLY A 60 -45.45 11.79 22.33
N LYS A 61 -45.44 13.09 22.53
CA LYS A 61 -46.62 13.95 22.52
C LYS A 61 -47.08 14.40 21.13
N GLY A 62 -46.42 13.95 20.07
CA GLY A 62 -46.79 14.29 18.69
C GLY A 62 -46.37 15.71 18.26
N ILE A 63 -45.51 16.39 19.01
CA ILE A 63 -45.01 17.72 18.64
C ILE A 63 -44.06 17.57 17.46
N THR A 64 -44.38 18.22 16.33
CA THR A 64 -43.54 18.25 15.13
C THR A 64 -42.61 19.46 15.18
N ASP A 65 -41.31 19.18 15.12
CA ASP A 65 -40.25 20.20 15.02
C ASP A 65 -39.45 20.00 13.77
N LYS A 66 -39.32 21.03 12.93
CA LYS A 66 -38.48 21.01 11.71
C LYS A 66 -36.99 20.96 12.01
N GLY A 67 -36.56 21.36 13.21
CA GLY A 67 -35.16 21.34 13.66
C GLY A 67 -34.73 20.05 14.33
N ARG A 68 -35.61 19.07 14.45
CA ARG A 68 -35.35 17.83 15.21
C ARG A 68 -34.05 17.10 14.76
N ASP A 69 -33.85 16.99 13.47
CA ASP A 69 -32.67 16.32 12.92
C ASP A 69 -31.36 17.05 13.27
N ALA A 70 -31.41 18.39 13.26
CA ALA A 70 -30.26 19.21 13.66
C ALA A 70 -29.94 19.05 15.14
N PHE A 71 -30.97 19.05 16.02
CA PHE A 71 -30.79 18.79 17.45
C PHE A 71 -30.22 17.38 17.70
N TYR A 72 -30.71 16.39 16.98
CA TYR A 72 -30.18 15.02 17.13
C TYR A 72 -28.71 14.93 16.76
N VAL A 73 -28.27 15.54 15.66
CA VAL A 73 -26.87 15.64 15.26
C VAL A 73 -26.05 16.39 16.30
N GLN A 74 -26.59 17.48 16.87
CA GLN A 74 -25.94 18.21 17.96
C GLN A 74 -25.72 17.32 19.18
N PHE A 75 -26.71 16.55 19.62
CA PHE A 75 -26.55 15.62 20.74
C PHE A 75 -25.53 14.53 20.48
N LEU A 76 -25.47 13.97 19.26
CA LEU A 76 -24.43 13.02 18.86
C LEU A 76 -23.05 13.67 18.94
N ARG A 77 -22.90 14.91 18.48
CA ARG A 77 -21.66 15.69 18.55
C ARG A 77 -21.22 15.90 20.01
N GLU A 78 -22.12 16.38 20.86
CA GLU A 78 -21.82 16.60 22.28
C GLU A 78 -21.44 15.30 22.99
N ALA A 79 -22.15 14.21 22.74
CA ALA A 79 -21.81 12.89 23.25
C ALA A 79 -20.43 12.40 22.76
N TYR A 80 -20.08 12.67 21.50
CA TYR A 80 -18.76 12.36 20.94
C TYR A 80 -17.65 13.14 21.65
N MET A 81 -17.82 14.45 21.80
CA MET A 81 -16.84 15.32 22.47
C MET A 81 -16.66 14.91 23.94
N LEU A 82 -17.77 14.62 24.62
CA LEU A 82 -17.77 14.22 26.03
C LEU A 82 -17.08 12.85 26.21
N ALA A 83 -17.35 11.89 25.32
CA ALA A 83 -16.70 10.56 25.36
C ALA A 83 -15.18 10.68 25.25
N ILE A 84 -14.68 11.51 24.33
CA ILE A 84 -13.26 11.76 24.18
C ILE A 84 -12.68 12.42 25.42
N ARG A 85 -13.33 13.44 25.98
CA ARG A 85 -12.88 14.14 27.19
C ARG A 85 -12.81 13.19 28.39
N CYS A 86 -13.84 12.37 28.60
CA CYS A 86 -13.85 11.36 29.66
C CYS A 86 -12.72 10.33 29.49
N TYR A 87 -12.57 9.77 28.30
CA TYR A 87 -11.52 8.79 28.04
C TYR A 87 -10.13 9.36 28.23
N ARG A 88 -9.89 10.59 27.74
CA ARG A 88 -8.61 11.30 27.93
C ARG A 88 -8.32 11.58 29.40
N ALA A 89 -9.31 12.02 30.18
CA ALA A 89 -9.16 12.25 31.62
C ALA A 89 -8.74 10.98 32.38
N ILE A 90 -9.31 9.84 32.04
CA ILE A 90 -8.94 8.54 32.63
C ILE A 90 -7.51 8.16 32.23
N LYS A 91 -7.22 8.15 30.93
CA LYS A 91 -5.95 7.66 30.41
C LYS A 91 -4.77 8.56 30.78
N THR A 92 -4.98 9.86 30.96
CA THR A 92 -3.93 10.78 31.43
C THR A 92 -3.50 10.45 32.86
N LYS A 93 -4.41 9.97 33.72
CA LYS A 93 -4.07 9.51 35.07
C LYS A 93 -3.26 8.19 35.04
N GLU A 94 -3.57 7.30 34.09
CA GLU A 94 -2.89 5.99 33.94
C GLU A 94 -1.46 6.12 33.37
N ARG A 95 -1.17 7.07 32.48
CA ARG A 95 0.15 7.36 31.85
C ARG A 95 0.82 6.17 31.16
N HIS A 96 0.07 5.24 30.61
CA HIS A 96 0.63 4.02 30.04
C HIS A 96 1.21 4.20 28.62
N THR A 97 0.74 5.20 27.87
CA THR A 97 1.23 5.44 26.51
C THR A 97 1.98 6.76 26.40
N ILE A 98 2.86 6.87 25.39
CA ILE A 98 3.64 8.08 25.14
C ILE A 98 2.75 9.32 24.98
N TYR A 99 1.58 9.17 24.32
CA TYR A 99 0.63 10.26 24.14
C TYR A 99 0.13 10.82 25.48
N TYR A 100 -0.31 9.95 26.40
CA TYR A 100 -0.84 10.38 27.70
C TYR A 100 0.25 10.76 28.70
N THR A 101 1.45 10.23 28.57
CA THR A 101 2.63 10.68 29.32
C THR A 101 2.96 12.13 28.95
N THR A 102 3.09 12.41 27.65
CA THR A 102 3.35 13.76 27.12
C THR A 102 2.24 14.73 27.50
N LEU A 103 0.97 14.33 27.40
CA LEU A 103 -0.15 15.17 27.79
C LEU A 103 -0.09 15.55 29.28
N ASN A 104 0.26 14.60 30.14
CA ASN A 104 0.37 14.87 31.59
C ASN A 104 1.57 15.79 31.92
N GLU A 105 2.70 15.64 31.24
CA GLU A 105 3.88 16.52 31.41
C GLU A 105 3.53 17.97 31.05
N ILE A 106 2.79 18.18 29.95
CA ILE A 106 2.31 19.51 29.54
C ILE A 106 1.34 20.07 30.56
N GLY A 107 0.38 19.28 31.05
CA GLY A 107 -0.58 19.69 32.05
C GLY A 107 0.08 20.16 33.37
N ASN A 108 1.15 19.48 33.77
CA ASN A 108 1.92 19.87 34.96
C ASN A 108 2.66 21.21 34.78
N ASN A 109 3.11 21.52 33.57
CA ASN A 109 3.85 22.74 33.28
C ASN A 109 2.99 24.01 33.12
N LYS A 110 1.63 23.84 33.04
CA LYS A 110 0.63 24.92 32.87
C LYS A 110 0.95 25.93 31.76
N THR A 111 1.73 25.51 30.74
CA THR A 111 2.08 26.35 29.59
C THR A 111 0.97 26.29 28.55
N THR A 112 0.52 27.45 28.05
CA THR A 112 -0.45 27.55 26.97
C THR A 112 0.25 27.68 25.64
N ILE A 113 -0.41 27.27 24.56
CA ILE A 113 0.12 27.42 23.19
C ILE A 113 0.45 28.89 22.88
N ALA A 114 -0.38 29.84 23.36
CA ALA A 114 -0.16 31.26 23.21
C ALA A 114 1.18 31.71 23.85
N SER A 115 1.44 31.26 25.08
CA SER A 115 2.69 31.60 25.79
C SER A 115 3.93 31.02 25.12
N LEU A 116 3.84 29.84 24.53
CA LEU A 116 4.92 29.22 23.77
C LEU A 116 5.24 29.97 22.48
N ILE A 117 4.19 30.37 21.74
CA ILE A 117 4.34 31.17 20.52
C ILE A 117 4.97 32.52 20.83
N GLU A 118 4.53 33.17 21.91
CA GLU A 118 5.13 34.45 22.34
C GLU A 118 6.61 34.33 22.75
N LYS A 119 6.96 33.29 23.51
CA LYS A 119 8.38 33.00 23.87
C LYS A 119 9.22 32.75 22.62
N PHE A 120 8.70 31.94 21.67
CA PHE A 120 9.41 31.68 20.42
C PHE A 120 9.67 32.99 19.64
N SER A 121 8.64 33.83 19.51
CA SER A 121 8.70 35.12 18.81
C SER A 121 9.76 36.05 19.42
N ARG A 122 9.82 36.13 20.76
CA ARG A 122 10.83 36.92 21.48
C ARG A 122 12.26 36.40 21.23
N LEU A 123 12.44 35.07 21.27
CA LEU A 123 13.76 34.44 20.98
C LEU A 123 14.17 34.63 19.52
N ASP A 124 13.24 34.64 18.60
CA ASP A 124 13.51 34.86 17.19
C ASP A 124 14.02 36.28 16.96
N GLN A 125 13.36 37.28 17.53
CA GLN A 125 13.79 38.68 17.49
C GLN A 125 15.19 38.88 18.13
N HIS A 126 15.46 38.23 19.27
CA HIS A 126 16.77 38.29 19.94
C HIS A 126 17.89 37.66 19.11
N SER A 127 17.59 36.55 18.39
CA SER A 127 18.59 35.89 17.55
C SER A 127 18.99 36.74 16.34
N HIS A 128 18.05 37.46 15.73
CA HIS A 128 18.34 38.40 14.65
C HIS A 128 19.25 39.57 15.13
N LEU A 129 19.02 40.07 16.35
CA LEU A 129 19.85 41.12 16.95
C LEU A 129 21.25 40.61 17.33
N SER A 130 21.37 39.39 17.85
CA SER A 130 22.66 38.78 18.24
C SER A 130 23.52 38.43 17.03
N ALA A 131 22.90 37.94 15.95
CA ALA A 131 23.60 37.67 14.68
C ALA A 131 24.17 38.96 14.07
N ALA A 132 23.47 40.08 14.18
CA ALA A 132 23.97 41.40 13.77
C ALA A 132 25.18 41.89 14.59
N ASN A 133 25.35 41.42 15.85
CA ASN A 133 26.42 41.81 16.76
C ASN A 133 27.59 40.81 16.83
N GLY A 134 27.61 39.73 16.05
CA GLY A 134 28.75 38.80 15.91
C GLY A 134 29.04 37.90 17.12
N GLN A 135 28.07 37.62 18.01
CA GLN A 135 28.25 36.81 19.22
C GLN A 135 27.92 35.32 19.00
N ASN A 136 28.87 34.54 18.47
CA ASN A 136 28.68 33.11 18.11
C ASN A 136 28.23 32.19 19.27
N THR A 137 28.58 32.45 20.52
CA THR A 137 28.17 31.59 21.66
C THR A 137 26.71 31.80 22.05
N SER A 138 26.25 33.04 21.98
CA SER A 138 24.84 33.40 22.22
C SER A 138 23.91 32.82 21.15
N GLU A 139 24.38 32.76 19.91
CA GLU A 139 23.63 32.20 18.77
C GLU A 139 23.36 30.69 18.93
N LYS A 140 24.36 29.92 19.39
CA LYS A 140 24.21 28.47 19.62
C LYS A 140 23.18 28.19 20.72
N LEU A 141 23.26 28.86 21.85
CA LEU A 141 22.32 28.70 22.96
C LEU A 141 20.88 29.06 22.52
N CYS A 142 20.72 30.15 21.77
CA CYS A 142 19.45 30.58 21.25
C CYS A 142 18.86 29.56 20.30
N LYS A 143 19.67 28.88 19.47
CA LYS A 143 19.20 27.82 18.55
C LYS A 143 18.72 26.60 19.33
N GLU A 144 19.46 26.11 20.32
CA GLU A 144 19.07 24.99 21.17
C GLU A 144 17.76 25.26 21.93
N GLU A 145 17.58 26.51 22.41
CA GLU A 145 16.33 26.92 23.07
C GLU A 145 15.14 26.98 22.09
N LYS A 146 15.37 27.47 20.87
CA LYS A 146 14.35 27.46 19.82
C LYS A 146 13.94 26.05 19.48
N GLU A 147 14.87 25.10 19.31
CA GLU A 147 14.58 23.70 19.03
C GLU A 147 13.73 23.06 20.14
N LYS A 148 14.07 23.35 21.42
CA LYS A 148 13.26 22.89 22.57
C LYS A 148 11.85 23.48 22.59
N LEU A 149 11.71 24.76 22.24
CA LEU A 149 10.39 25.40 22.15
C LEU A 149 9.55 24.80 21.00
N LEU A 150 10.16 24.51 19.86
CA LEU A 150 9.48 23.85 18.75
C LEU A 150 8.99 22.46 19.15
N GLU A 151 9.78 21.69 19.90
CA GLU A 151 9.34 20.40 20.46
C GLU A 151 8.18 20.59 21.45
N GLN A 152 8.21 21.61 22.31
CA GLN A 152 7.11 21.90 23.24
C GLN A 152 5.82 22.29 22.49
N ILE A 153 5.92 23.13 21.45
CA ILE A 153 4.79 23.51 20.61
C ILE A 153 4.24 22.26 19.87
N PHE A 154 5.12 21.43 19.32
CA PHE A 154 4.73 20.17 18.70
C PHE A 154 3.95 19.30 19.66
N ASN A 155 4.47 19.06 20.85
CA ASN A 155 3.85 18.21 21.87
C ASN A 155 2.50 18.80 22.32
N GLN A 156 2.41 20.12 22.47
CA GLN A 156 1.16 20.81 22.80
C GLN A 156 0.09 20.65 21.71
N LEU A 157 0.48 20.84 20.42
CA LEU A 157 -0.45 20.66 19.29
C LEU A 157 -0.87 19.19 19.13
N TRP A 158 0.07 18.25 19.26
CA TRP A 158 -0.19 16.82 19.14
C TRP A 158 -1.16 16.33 20.20
N THR A 159 -0.95 16.73 21.45
CA THR A 159 -1.74 16.22 22.58
C THR A 159 -2.87 17.16 23.02
N SER A 160 -3.13 18.30 22.34
CA SER A 160 -4.25 19.19 22.64
C SER A 160 -5.59 18.48 22.58
N GLY A 161 -6.58 19.00 23.32
CA GLY A 161 -7.99 18.66 23.19
C GLY A 161 -8.60 19.27 21.95
N PHE A 162 -9.93 19.48 22.00
CA PHE A 162 -10.61 20.27 20.97
C PHE A 162 -10.15 21.72 21.03
N LEU A 163 -9.73 22.28 19.88
CA LEU A 163 -9.36 23.68 19.78
C LEU A 163 -10.60 24.57 19.82
N ASN A 164 -10.54 25.63 20.62
CA ASN A 164 -11.56 26.65 20.62
C ASN A 164 -11.34 27.70 19.51
N ALA A 165 -12.32 28.57 19.26
CA ALA A 165 -12.27 29.56 18.19
C ALA A 165 -11.11 30.56 18.35
N ASP A 166 -10.77 30.93 19.59
CA ASP A 166 -9.65 31.86 19.87
C ASP A 166 -8.30 31.21 19.57
N GLU A 167 -8.12 29.96 19.95
CA GLU A 167 -6.92 29.18 19.64
C GLU A 167 -6.74 28.98 18.13
N ILE A 168 -7.82 28.66 17.40
CA ILE A 168 -7.78 28.53 15.93
C ILE A 168 -7.37 29.88 15.32
N THR A 169 -7.95 30.97 15.75
CA THR A 169 -7.66 32.32 15.25
C THR A 169 -6.21 32.72 15.55
N LEU A 170 -5.72 32.40 16.74
CA LEU A 170 -4.32 32.63 17.15
C LEU A 170 -3.35 31.85 16.25
N LEU A 171 -3.61 30.55 16.05
CA LEU A 171 -2.78 29.68 15.23
C LEU A 171 -2.77 30.11 13.76
N LEU A 172 -3.95 30.48 13.21
CA LEU A 172 -4.03 30.99 11.84
C LEU A 172 -3.22 32.29 11.68
N LYS A 173 -3.32 33.21 12.63
CA LYS A 173 -2.49 34.45 12.60
C LYS A 173 -1.01 34.15 12.67
N ALA A 174 -0.61 33.20 13.53
CA ALA A 174 0.81 32.83 13.68
C ALA A 174 1.37 32.12 12.42
N PHE A 175 0.54 31.37 11.69
CA PHE A 175 0.95 30.56 10.54
C PHE A 175 0.86 31.30 9.19
N GLN A 176 -0.03 32.29 9.04
CA GLN A 176 -0.34 32.92 7.74
C GLN A 176 0.14 34.35 7.56
N ASN A 177 0.65 35.02 8.61
CA ASN A 177 1.10 36.41 8.48
C ASN A 177 2.35 36.52 7.58
N ASN A 178 2.39 37.54 6.69
CA ASN A 178 3.56 37.92 5.89
C ASN A 178 4.80 38.29 6.74
N GLN A 179 4.63 38.46 8.05
CA GLN A 179 5.65 38.54 9.08
C GLN A 179 5.57 37.31 9.98
N SER A 180 5.45 36.11 9.35
CA SER A 180 5.24 34.88 10.10
C SER A 180 6.38 34.68 11.11
N THR A 181 6.01 34.50 12.37
CA THR A 181 6.91 34.15 13.47
C THR A 181 7.64 32.84 13.19
N PHE A 182 7.08 31.99 12.34
CA PHE A 182 7.58 30.65 12.05
C PHE A 182 8.04 30.52 10.61
N SER A 183 9.20 29.91 10.42
CA SER A 183 9.68 29.51 9.09
C SER A 183 8.84 28.36 8.52
N ASP A 184 8.93 28.14 7.21
CA ASP A 184 8.28 26.99 6.56
C ASP A 184 8.65 25.66 7.21
N ASN A 185 9.92 25.48 7.62
CA ASN A 185 10.38 24.29 8.30
C ASN A 185 9.64 24.07 9.64
N ASN A 186 9.36 25.15 10.38
CA ASN A 186 8.61 25.08 11.63
C ASN A 186 7.13 24.68 11.37
N LEU A 187 6.52 25.27 10.33
CA LEU A 187 5.16 24.92 9.93
C LEU A 187 5.02 23.44 9.52
N LEU A 188 6.03 22.89 8.85
CA LEU A 188 6.03 21.46 8.49
C LEU A 188 6.01 20.56 9.73
N ILE A 189 6.71 20.93 10.81
CA ILE A 189 6.69 20.21 12.09
C ILE A 189 5.28 20.28 12.72
N PHE A 190 4.66 21.47 12.72
CA PHE A 190 3.34 21.69 13.31
C PHE A 190 2.23 20.98 12.53
N ILE A 191 2.32 20.93 11.19
CA ILE A 191 1.42 20.13 10.36
C ILE A 191 1.48 18.66 10.77
N SER A 192 2.67 18.14 11.07
CA SER A 192 2.81 16.75 11.52
C SER A 192 2.22 16.54 12.92
N ALA A 193 2.35 17.49 13.83
CA ALA A 193 1.69 17.44 15.14
C ALA A 193 0.16 17.44 15.03
N LEU A 194 -0.41 18.31 14.19
CA LEU A 194 -1.84 18.34 13.91
C LEU A 194 -2.32 17.03 13.26
N THR A 195 -1.53 16.50 12.32
CA THR A 195 -1.79 15.20 11.70
C THR A 195 -1.87 14.09 12.74
N LEU A 196 -0.85 13.93 13.58
CA LEU A 196 -0.81 12.92 14.64
C LEU A 196 -1.98 13.10 15.63
N SER A 197 -2.37 14.33 15.91
CA SER A 197 -3.52 14.61 16.78
C SER A 197 -4.83 14.10 16.17
N LEU A 198 -5.06 14.34 14.88
CA LEU A 198 -6.25 13.88 14.16
C LEU A 198 -6.34 12.37 14.01
N LEU A 199 -5.21 11.64 14.17
CA LEU A 199 -5.25 10.17 14.22
C LEU A 199 -5.89 9.64 15.50
N HIS A 200 -5.93 10.42 16.58
CA HIS A 200 -6.55 10.01 17.85
C HIS A 200 -8.07 10.25 17.89
N PHE A 201 -8.53 11.39 17.38
CA PHE A 201 -9.95 11.75 17.30
C PHE A 201 -10.13 12.91 16.32
N LEU A 202 -11.35 13.04 15.78
CA LEU A 202 -11.71 14.14 14.92
C LEU A 202 -11.86 15.44 15.72
N ASP A 203 -11.01 16.42 15.41
CA ASP A 203 -11.15 17.80 15.83
C ASP A 203 -11.37 18.67 14.58
N PRO A 204 -12.57 19.27 14.41
CA PRO A 204 -12.87 20.11 13.26
C PRO A 204 -11.91 21.29 13.10
N GLY A 205 -11.49 21.90 14.21
CA GLY A 205 -10.57 23.04 14.20
C GLY A 205 -9.20 22.68 13.66
N LYS A 206 -8.66 21.53 14.05
CA LYS A 206 -7.37 21.03 13.52
C LYS A 206 -7.45 20.67 12.03
N LEU A 207 -8.55 20.05 11.61
CA LEU A 207 -8.79 19.77 10.20
C LEU A 207 -8.91 21.05 9.37
N GLN A 208 -9.63 22.06 9.91
CA GLN A 208 -9.72 23.37 9.29
C GLN A 208 -8.35 24.04 9.15
N LEU A 209 -7.53 24.02 10.20
CA LEU A 209 -6.16 24.56 10.15
C LEU A 209 -5.33 23.92 9.05
N LEU A 210 -5.38 22.59 8.90
CA LEU A 210 -4.65 21.89 7.82
C LEU A 210 -5.15 22.31 6.43
N ILE A 211 -6.46 22.48 6.26
CA ILE A 211 -7.06 22.93 4.98
C ILE A 211 -6.66 24.38 4.66
N GLU A 212 -6.62 25.27 5.66
CA GLU A 212 -6.13 26.64 5.48
C GLU A 212 -4.65 26.67 5.10
N LEU A 213 -3.82 25.87 5.75
CA LEU A 213 -2.40 25.73 5.42
C LEU A 213 -2.21 25.14 4.01
N TYR A 214 -3.04 24.18 3.60
CA TYR A 214 -3.05 23.68 2.23
C TYR A 214 -3.39 24.79 1.21
N ALA A 215 -4.41 25.60 1.50
CA ALA A 215 -4.87 26.63 0.58
C ALA A 215 -3.84 27.75 0.40
N ALA A 216 -3.18 28.18 1.47
CA ALA A 216 -2.27 29.33 1.48
C ALA A 216 -0.79 28.96 1.34
N GLY A 217 -0.42 27.69 1.54
CA GLY A 217 0.98 27.24 1.62
C GLY A 217 1.68 27.11 0.26
N ASN A 218 3.01 27.04 0.33
CA ASN A 218 3.83 26.63 -0.81
C ASN A 218 3.78 25.09 -1.04
N SER A 219 4.46 24.59 -2.07
CA SER A 219 4.46 23.17 -2.45
C SER A 219 4.86 22.22 -1.31
N ARG A 220 5.78 22.59 -0.42
CA ARG A 220 6.19 21.77 0.74
C ARG A 220 5.07 21.68 1.79
N ILE A 221 4.47 22.83 2.13
CA ILE A 221 3.37 22.93 3.09
C ILE A 221 2.14 22.19 2.54
N LYS A 222 1.77 22.45 1.28
CA LYS A 222 0.65 21.76 0.59
C LYS A 222 0.81 20.25 0.61
N SER A 223 2.00 19.75 0.25
CA SER A 223 2.27 18.32 0.19
C SER A 223 2.07 17.63 1.54
N ARG A 224 2.59 18.24 2.63
CA ARG A 224 2.47 17.69 3.98
C ARG A 224 1.06 17.84 4.55
N ALA A 225 0.43 19.00 4.33
CA ALA A 225 -0.94 19.27 4.79
C ALA A 225 -1.95 18.32 4.13
N LEU A 226 -1.82 18.02 2.83
CA LEU A 226 -2.70 17.10 2.12
C LEU A 226 -2.68 15.69 2.72
N VAL A 227 -1.49 15.18 3.05
CA VAL A 227 -1.35 13.88 3.73
C VAL A 227 -2.06 13.92 5.09
N GLY A 228 -1.85 14.99 5.88
CA GLY A 228 -2.50 15.17 7.17
C GLY A 228 -4.03 15.23 7.09
N ILE A 229 -4.56 15.96 6.10
CA ILE A 229 -6.00 16.03 5.83
C ILE A 229 -6.55 14.65 5.50
N VAL A 230 -5.90 13.93 4.58
CA VAL A 230 -6.37 12.61 4.15
C VAL A 230 -6.29 11.58 5.27
N PHE A 231 -5.22 11.56 6.05
CA PHE A 231 -5.12 10.68 7.22
C PHE A 231 -6.15 11.03 8.29
N GLY A 232 -6.37 12.33 8.56
CA GLY A 232 -7.41 12.77 9.49
C GLY A 232 -8.82 12.33 9.05
N ILE A 233 -9.14 12.45 7.76
CA ILE A 233 -10.41 11.99 7.19
C ILE A 233 -10.51 10.46 7.24
N LEU A 234 -9.45 9.74 6.85
CA LEU A 234 -9.41 8.28 6.81
C LEU A 234 -9.72 7.66 8.19
N MET A 235 -9.04 8.17 9.22
CA MET A 235 -9.19 7.67 10.60
C MET A 235 -10.54 8.04 11.24
N ASN A 236 -11.19 9.09 10.75
CA ASN A 236 -12.41 9.64 11.36
C ASN A 236 -13.62 9.63 10.41
N LYS A 237 -13.60 8.84 9.34
CA LYS A 237 -14.63 8.82 8.29
C LYS A 237 -16.06 8.66 8.82
N GLY A 238 -16.24 7.91 9.90
CA GLY A 238 -17.54 7.68 10.54
C GLY A 238 -18.11 8.88 11.29
N TYR A 239 -17.27 9.87 11.64
CA TYR A 239 -17.68 11.00 12.50
C TYR A 239 -17.72 12.35 11.79
N LEU A 240 -17.30 12.45 10.53
CA LEU A 240 -17.25 13.71 9.76
C LEU A 240 -18.63 14.39 9.67
N HIS A 241 -19.69 13.60 9.64
CA HIS A 241 -21.07 14.09 9.54
C HIS A 241 -21.59 14.77 10.82
N LEU A 242 -20.92 14.54 11.96
CA LEU A 242 -21.30 15.14 13.25
C LEU A 242 -20.96 16.63 13.34
N PHE A 243 -20.06 17.11 12.48
CA PHE A 243 -19.52 18.46 12.55
C PHE A 243 -19.81 19.22 11.25
N PRO A 244 -20.79 20.14 11.24
CA PRO A 244 -21.09 20.98 10.07
C PRO A 244 -19.87 21.79 9.57
N GLU A 245 -19.00 22.22 10.48
CA GLU A 245 -17.77 22.96 10.19
C GLU A 245 -16.81 22.14 9.33
N THR A 246 -16.76 20.83 9.56
CA THR A 246 -15.97 19.90 8.74
C THR A 246 -16.47 19.88 7.31
N GLN A 247 -17.78 19.90 7.10
CA GLN A 247 -18.35 19.91 5.74
C GLN A 247 -17.99 21.20 5.00
N GLU A 248 -18.01 22.34 5.68
CA GLU A 248 -17.60 23.62 5.09
C GLU A 248 -16.10 23.62 4.74
N ALA A 249 -15.26 23.14 5.65
CA ALA A 249 -13.83 22.99 5.40
C ALA A 249 -13.55 22.06 4.21
N LEU A 250 -14.27 20.94 4.07
CA LEU A 250 -14.17 20.03 2.94
C LEU A 250 -14.67 20.64 1.62
N ARG A 251 -15.69 21.50 1.64
CA ARG A 251 -16.10 22.27 0.45
C ARG A 251 -14.97 23.20 0.02
N LYS A 252 -14.33 23.90 0.97
CA LYS A 252 -13.17 24.75 0.68
C LYS A 252 -12.01 23.94 0.07
N LEU A 253 -11.74 22.75 0.60
CA LEU A 253 -10.74 21.84 0.00
C LEU A 253 -11.14 21.47 -1.44
N SER A 254 -12.41 21.13 -1.68
CA SER A 254 -12.89 20.69 -3.00
C SER A 254 -12.90 21.79 -4.06
N SER A 255 -12.78 23.04 -3.65
CA SER A 255 -12.66 24.22 -4.54
C SER A 255 -11.20 24.59 -4.89
N GLN A 256 -10.22 23.92 -4.26
CA GLN A 256 -8.81 24.19 -4.56
C GLN A 256 -8.43 23.71 -5.96
N PRO A 257 -7.59 24.47 -6.69
CA PRO A 257 -7.12 24.08 -8.02
C PRO A 257 -6.42 22.72 -7.99
N PHE A 258 -6.73 21.85 -8.96
CA PHE A 258 -6.10 20.56 -9.18
C PHE A 258 -6.17 19.57 -8.00
N ILE A 259 -7.01 19.82 -7.01
CA ILE A 259 -7.12 18.95 -5.81
C ILE A 259 -7.54 17.52 -6.16
N ASP A 260 -8.40 17.35 -7.16
CA ASP A 260 -8.83 16.07 -7.70
C ASP A 260 -7.65 15.25 -8.24
N ARG A 261 -6.76 15.91 -8.99
CA ARG A 261 -5.53 15.29 -9.47
C ARG A 261 -4.54 14.97 -8.35
N GLN A 262 -4.37 15.89 -7.38
CA GLN A 262 -3.47 15.71 -6.25
C GLN A 262 -3.93 14.55 -5.34
N LEU A 263 -5.24 14.40 -5.12
CA LEU A 263 -5.81 13.26 -4.38
C LEU A 263 -5.65 11.95 -5.15
N SER A 264 -5.76 11.97 -6.47
CA SER A 264 -5.56 10.80 -7.31
C SER A 264 -4.11 10.30 -7.26
N ILE A 265 -3.14 11.21 -7.30
CA ILE A 265 -1.72 10.89 -7.13
C ILE A 265 -1.47 10.34 -5.72
N LEU A 266 -2.04 10.99 -4.69
CA LEU A 266 -1.91 10.51 -3.31
C LEU A 266 -2.50 9.11 -3.13
N GLN A 267 -3.65 8.79 -3.78
CA GLN A 267 -4.19 7.43 -3.77
C GLN A 267 -3.18 6.41 -4.30
N ILE A 268 -2.49 6.72 -5.38
CA ILE A 268 -1.47 5.82 -5.95
C ILE A 268 -0.27 5.67 -5.01
N GLN A 269 0.19 6.78 -4.43
CA GLN A 269 1.27 6.76 -3.44
C GLN A 269 0.90 5.89 -2.22
N LEU A 270 -0.33 5.99 -1.70
CA LEU A 270 -0.80 5.16 -0.59
C LEU A 270 -0.87 3.67 -0.94
N LEU A 271 -1.24 3.33 -2.18
CA LEU A 271 -1.24 1.94 -2.64
C LEU A 271 0.15 1.31 -2.63
N SER A 272 1.20 2.08 -2.94
CA SER A 272 2.57 1.56 -2.91
C SER A 272 3.02 1.12 -1.50
N PHE A 273 2.52 1.78 -0.45
CA PHE A 273 2.80 1.37 0.94
C PHE A 273 2.06 0.10 1.36
N SER A 274 0.90 -0.20 0.77
CA SER A 274 0.19 -1.46 1.06
C SER A 274 0.97 -2.68 0.56
N THR A 275 1.72 -2.54 -0.53
CA THR A 275 2.53 -3.61 -1.13
C THR A 275 3.94 -3.71 -0.52
N THR A 276 4.42 -2.67 0.17
CA THR A 276 5.79 -2.61 0.72
C THR A 276 6.07 -3.74 1.71
N LYS A 277 5.10 -4.20 2.48
CA LYS A 277 5.29 -5.30 3.45
C LYS A 277 5.69 -6.62 2.79
N ASP A 278 5.06 -6.95 1.66
CA ASP A 278 5.32 -8.19 0.92
C ASP A 278 6.68 -8.10 0.20
N VAL A 279 6.99 -6.91 -0.30
CA VAL A 279 8.23 -6.61 -1.03
C VAL A 279 9.46 -6.60 -0.11
N VAL A 280 9.34 -6.16 1.15
CA VAL A 280 10.47 -6.17 2.11
C VAL A 280 11.06 -7.56 2.25
N LYS A 281 10.22 -8.59 2.36
CA LYS A 281 10.69 -9.99 2.43
C LYS A 281 11.39 -10.42 1.15
N ASP A 282 10.83 -10.06 0.00
CA ASP A 282 11.44 -10.36 -1.30
C ASP A 282 12.80 -9.67 -1.45
N ILE A 283 12.94 -8.43 -1.00
CA ILE A 283 14.21 -7.69 -0.99
C ILE A 283 15.21 -8.36 -0.05
N GLU A 284 14.81 -8.71 1.17
CA GLU A 284 15.67 -9.43 2.11
C GLU A 284 16.15 -10.76 1.51
N ASP A 285 15.27 -11.54 0.89
CA ASP A 285 15.61 -12.83 0.25
C ASP A 285 16.53 -12.65 -0.97
N MET A 286 16.33 -11.62 -1.79
CA MET A 286 17.22 -11.27 -2.91
C MET A 286 18.64 -10.90 -2.46
N LEU A 287 18.76 -10.32 -1.28
CA LEU A 287 20.01 -9.79 -0.76
C LEU A 287 20.79 -10.77 0.11
N LYS A 288 20.15 -11.85 0.58
CA LYS A 288 20.80 -12.91 1.39
C LYS A 288 22.11 -13.45 0.78
N PRO A 289 22.19 -13.73 -0.53
CA PRO A 289 23.43 -14.23 -1.14
C PRO A 289 24.58 -13.21 -1.07
N VAL A 290 24.25 -11.92 -1.14
CA VAL A 290 25.22 -10.81 -1.05
C VAL A 290 25.79 -10.71 0.36
N PHE A 291 24.93 -10.82 1.37
CA PHE A 291 25.35 -10.79 2.78
C PHE A 291 26.13 -12.04 3.22
N ALA A 292 25.87 -13.18 2.61
CA ALA A 292 26.54 -14.44 2.97
C ALA A 292 28.01 -14.47 2.54
N LYS A 293 28.39 -13.73 1.48
CA LYS A 293 29.76 -13.70 0.91
C LYS A 293 30.53 -12.40 1.22
N GLY A 294 29.88 -11.38 1.79
CA GLY A 294 30.49 -10.06 2.02
C GLY A 294 31.29 -9.96 3.33
N ASN A 295 32.39 -9.20 3.31
CA ASN A 295 33.22 -8.87 4.47
C ASN A 295 32.42 -8.07 5.52
N ALA A 296 32.96 -8.01 6.77
CA ALA A 296 32.30 -7.43 7.95
C ALA A 296 31.71 -6.01 7.78
N ALA A 297 32.14 -5.23 6.78
CA ALA A 297 31.59 -3.91 6.45
C ALA A 297 30.14 -3.94 5.92
N THR A 298 29.74 -5.05 5.27
CA THR A 298 28.37 -5.23 4.76
C THR A 298 27.36 -5.61 5.83
N LYS A 299 27.80 -6.01 7.02
CA LYS A 299 26.91 -6.37 8.15
C LYS A 299 26.22 -5.18 8.81
N GLN A 300 26.62 -3.94 8.50
CA GLN A 300 26.07 -2.71 9.13
C GLN A 300 24.99 -1.99 8.30
N GLY A 301 24.77 -2.36 7.06
CA GLY A 301 23.70 -1.76 6.23
C GLY A 301 23.85 -2.12 4.76
N PHE A 302 22.74 -2.31 4.08
CA PHE A 302 22.68 -2.63 2.65
C PHE A 302 22.67 -1.35 1.80
N ASN A 303 23.32 -1.43 0.63
CA ASN A 303 23.49 -0.31 -0.26
C ASN A 303 23.20 -0.69 -1.71
N ILE A 304 22.16 -0.10 -2.32
CA ILE A 304 21.82 -0.30 -3.74
C ILE A 304 22.96 0.14 -4.66
N SER A 305 23.76 1.09 -4.24
CA SER A 305 24.89 1.59 -5.02
C SER A 305 26.15 0.71 -4.95
N LEU A 306 26.27 -0.15 -3.93
CA LEU A 306 27.25 -1.25 -3.98
C LEU A 306 26.96 -2.19 -5.16
N ILE A 307 25.68 -2.37 -5.50
CA ILE A 307 25.27 -3.14 -6.69
C ILE A 307 25.72 -2.43 -7.96
N ASN A 308 25.49 -1.12 -8.08
CA ASN A 308 25.92 -0.36 -9.26
C ASN A 308 27.45 -0.28 -9.39
N GLY A 309 28.17 -0.08 -8.29
CA GLY A 309 29.64 -0.07 -8.29
C GLY A 309 30.29 -1.44 -8.56
N MET A 310 29.58 -2.54 -8.29
CA MET A 310 30.01 -3.89 -8.65
C MET A 310 29.74 -4.22 -10.12
N LEU A 311 28.76 -3.56 -10.75
CA LEU A 311 28.40 -3.74 -12.17
C LEU A 311 29.40 -3.05 -13.12
N ASP A 312 30.10 -1.99 -12.67
CA ASP A 312 31.07 -1.23 -13.48
C ASP A 312 32.50 -1.85 -13.52
N ASN A 313 32.73 -2.98 -12.87
CA ASN A 313 34.04 -3.64 -12.91
C ASN A 313 34.12 -4.67 -14.05
N ASP A 314 34.55 -4.22 -15.21
CA ASP A 314 35.10 -5.06 -16.30
C ASP A 314 36.34 -5.82 -15.80
N LYS A 315 36.13 -7.00 -15.20
CA LYS A 315 37.23 -7.94 -14.91
C LYS A 315 37.12 -9.15 -15.82
N GLU A 316 37.95 -9.20 -16.80
CA GLU A 316 38.14 -10.29 -17.75
C GLU A 316 38.50 -11.67 -17.12
N PHE A 317 38.70 -11.73 -15.80
CA PHE A 317 39.19 -12.91 -15.06
C PHE A 317 38.30 -13.33 -13.87
N ALA A 318 36.96 -13.09 -13.94
CA ALA A 318 36.06 -13.54 -12.87
C ALA A 318 35.84 -15.07 -12.92
N SER A 319 35.85 -15.72 -11.74
CA SER A 319 35.52 -17.14 -11.61
C SER A 319 34.06 -17.43 -12.01
N ALA A 320 33.75 -18.71 -12.32
CA ALA A 320 32.36 -19.07 -12.68
C ALA A 320 31.35 -18.69 -11.58
N GLU A 321 31.74 -18.82 -10.30
CA GLU A 321 30.91 -18.44 -9.15
C GLU A 321 30.70 -16.91 -9.03
N GLU A 322 31.71 -16.11 -9.42
CA GLU A 322 31.63 -14.65 -9.46
C GLU A 322 30.77 -14.18 -10.62
N LYS A 323 30.80 -14.87 -11.77
CA LYS A 323 29.91 -14.59 -12.91
C LYS A 323 28.44 -14.86 -12.55
N GLU A 324 28.15 -15.99 -11.91
CA GLU A 324 26.78 -16.33 -11.46
C GLU A 324 26.28 -15.35 -10.41
N LEU A 325 27.14 -14.91 -9.48
CA LEU A 325 26.79 -13.88 -8.49
C LEU A 325 26.53 -12.53 -9.16
N ASN A 326 27.34 -12.12 -10.13
CA ASN A 326 27.14 -10.86 -10.87
C ASN A 326 25.86 -10.88 -11.69
N GLU A 327 25.52 -12.00 -12.37
CA GLU A 327 24.23 -12.11 -13.07
C GLU A 327 23.04 -12.05 -12.11
N HIS A 328 23.16 -12.67 -10.92
CA HIS A 328 22.11 -12.58 -9.89
C HIS A 328 21.97 -11.15 -9.36
N LEU A 329 23.08 -10.45 -9.13
CA LEU A 329 23.12 -9.07 -8.68
C LEU A 329 22.50 -8.12 -9.73
N GLN A 330 22.84 -8.31 -11.01
CA GLN A 330 22.29 -7.53 -12.10
C GLN A 330 20.75 -7.68 -12.20
N LYS A 331 20.26 -8.92 -12.17
CA LYS A 331 18.80 -9.20 -12.16
C LYS A 331 18.11 -8.59 -10.95
N SER A 332 18.79 -8.63 -9.78
CA SER A 332 18.27 -8.04 -8.54
C SER A 332 18.24 -6.51 -8.62
N ALA A 333 19.27 -5.89 -9.17
CA ALA A 333 19.34 -4.44 -9.39
C ALA A 333 18.24 -3.95 -10.36
N GLU A 334 18.05 -4.64 -11.48
CA GLU A 334 16.99 -4.33 -12.44
C GLU A 334 15.60 -4.44 -11.79
N LYS A 335 15.37 -5.46 -10.96
CA LYS A 335 14.12 -5.65 -10.22
C LYS A 335 13.92 -4.54 -9.19
N LEU A 336 14.95 -4.17 -8.43
CA LEU A 336 14.90 -3.08 -7.45
C LEU A 336 14.64 -1.72 -8.11
N MET A 337 15.30 -1.45 -9.26
CA MET A 337 15.07 -0.24 -10.02
C MET A 337 13.62 -0.16 -10.54
N LYS A 338 13.08 -1.26 -11.02
CA LYS A 338 11.67 -1.34 -11.43
C LYS A 338 10.72 -1.10 -10.26
N MET A 339 11.00 -1.66 -9.09
CA MET A 339 10.23 -1.41 -7.87
C MET A 339 10.28 0.06 -7.45
N TYR A 340 11.45 0.67 -7.49
CA TYR A 340 11.63 2.10 -7.22
C TYR A 340 10.82 2.97 -8.19
N GLN A 341 10.85 2.67 -9.50
CA GLN A 341 10.04 3.36 -10.51
C GLN A 341 8.53 3.20 -10.29
N GLN A 342 8.12 2.12 -9.64
CA GLN A 342 6.73 1.88 -9.22
C GLN A 342 6.35 2.58 -7.90
N GLY A 343 7.26 3.38 -7.32
CA GLY A 343 7.05 4.10 -6.07
C GLY A 343 7.17 3.26 -4.80
N ILE A 344 7.65 2.02 -4.91
CA ILE A 344 7.86 1.13 -3.75
C ILE A 344 9.09 1.60 -2.98
N ASP A 345 8.98 1.63 -1.65
CA ASP A 345 10.05 2.09 -0.77
C ASP A 345 11.15 1.03 -0.59
N VAL A 346 12.10 1.03 -1.51
CA VAL A 346 13.24 0.09 -1.50
C VAL A 346 14.29 0.42 -0.41
N TYR A 347 14.27 1.62 0.15
CA TYR A 347 15.23 2.06 1.18
C TYR A 347 14.83 1.69 2.61
N PHE A 348 13.59 1.25 2.83
CA PHE A 348 13.09 0.93 4.16
C PHE A 348 14.00 -0.05 4.93
N THR A 349 14.42 -1.13 4.29
CA THR A 349 15.26 -2.18 4.89
C THR A 349 16.65 -1.64 5.29
N THR A 350 17.21 -0.76 4.45
CA THR A 350 18.52 -0.14 4.67
C THR A 350 18.54 0.75 5.92
N PHE A 351 17.54 1.60 6.07
CA PHE A 351 17.49 2.58 7.16
C PHE A 351 16.86 2.06 8.45
N ARG A 352 16.23 0.87 8.45
CA ARG A 352 15.59 0.28 9.62
C ARG A 352 16.47 0.22 10.86
N ASN A 353 17.72 -0.23 10.72
CA ASN A 353 18.66 -0.35 11.85
C ASN A 353 19.23 1.00 12.29
N MET A 354 19.23 2.00 11.41
CA MET A 354 19.75 3.34 11.68
C MET A 354 18.78 4.23 12.48
N LYS A 355 17.52 3.77 12.70
CA LYS A 355 16.52 4.47 13.53
C LYS A 355 16.69 4.24 15.04
N ARG A 356 17.80 3.61 15.47
CA ARG A 356 18.12 3.34 16.88
C ARG A 356 18.92 4.47 17.56
N PHE A 357 19.29 5.52 16.84
CA PHE A 357 19.94 6.69 17.44
C PHE A 357 18.98 7.38 18.41
N THR A 358 19.55 7.94 19.51
CA THR A 358 18.77 8.64 20.54
C THR A 358 17.95 9.81 19.99
N PHE A 359 18.36 10.40 18.87
CA PHE A 359 17.60 11.39 18.12
C PHE A 359 16.15 10.93 17.86
N PHE A 360 15.95 9.68 17.50
CA PHE A 360 14.63 9.12 17.19
C PHE A 360 13.82 8.68 18.42
N ASN A 361 14.29 8.91 19.64
CA ASN A 361 13.50 8.69 20.85
C ASN A 361 12.40 9.74 21.00
N THR A 362 12.62 10.96 20.51
CA THR A 362 11.65 12.07 20.52
C THR A 362 10.72 11.98 19.30
N VAL A 363 9.41 12.04 19.50
CA VAL A 363 8.41 11.94 18.41
C VAL A 363 8.58 13.05 17.39
N ALA A 364 8.77 14.30 17.82
CA ALA A 364 8.94 15.45 16.94
C ALA A 364 10.11 15.27 15.94
N ASN A 365 11.18 14.62 16.36
CA ASN A 365 12.39 14.46 15.56
C ASN A 365 12.20 13.60 14.30
N TRP A 366 11.16 12.78 14.23
CA TRP A 366 10.82 12.02 13.03
C TRP A 366 10.26 12.88 11.89
N PHE A 367 9.82 14.10 12.22
CA PHE A 367 9.12 14.99 11.31
C PHE A 367 9.84 16.32 11.07
N ILE A 368 11.01 16.51 11.69
CA ILE A 368 11.85 17.71 11.45
C ILE A 368 12.40 17.64 10.02
N PRO A 369 12.17 18.66 9.19
CA PRO A 369 12.82 18.77 7.90
C PRO A 369 14.34 18.74 8.07
N PHE A 370 15.03 18.08 7.14
CA PHE A 370 16.48 17.95 7.26
C PHE A 370 17.17 19.31 7.26
N ASP A 371 17.86 19.60 8.35
CA ASP A 371 18.68 20.80 8.57
C ASP A 371 20.11 20.37 8.92
N PRO A 372 21.09 20.61 8.04
CA PRO A 372 22.49 20.31 8.32
C PRO A 372 23.03 20.95 9.60
N ASP A 373 22.45 22.08 9.99
CA ASP A 373 22.87 22.85 11.17
C ASP A 373 22.12 22.44 12.45
N ASN A 374 21.29 21.42 12.44
CA ASN A 374 20.58 20.93 13.62
C ASN A 374 21.56 20.62 14.78
N SER A 375 21.18 20.95 16.01
CA SER A 375 22.05 20.84 17.19
C SER A 375 22.52 19.41 17.50
N PHE A 376 21.76 18.39 17.10
CA PHE A 376 22.16 16.98 17.20
C PHE A 376 23.32 16.60 16.25
N LEU A 377 23.55 17.36 15.20
CA LEU A 377 24.64 17.12 14.26
C LEU A 377 25.90 17.85 14.73
N SER A 378 26.97 17.11 15.05
CA SER A 378 28.20 17.65 15.60
C SER A 378 28.90 18.64 14.67
N LYS A 379 29.05 19.90 15.09
CA LYS A 379 29.73 20.96 14.31
C LYS A 379 31.21 20.68 14.07
N SER A 380 31.89 19.95 14.96
CA SER A 380 33.33 19.68 14.85
C SER A 380 33.71 18.85 13.63
N ARG A 381 32.79 18.05 13.12
CA ARG A 381 33.00 17.22 11.92
C ARG A 381 32.32 17.78 10.66
N GLN A 382 31.46 18.79 10.79
CA GLN A 382 30.70 19.33 9.64
C GLN A 382 31.62 19.90 8.54
N ALA A 383 32.72 20.54 8.89
CA ALA A 383 33.65 21.06 7.89
C ALA A 383 34.28 19.97 7.02
N GLN A 384 34.60 18.81 7.62
CA GLN A 384 35.16 17.65 6.93
C GLN A 384 34.08 16.91 6.11
N MET A 385 32.82 17.06 6.50
CA MET A 385 31.66 16.35 5.88
C MET A 385 30.86 17.23 4.91
N ARG A 386 31.29 18.49 4.65
CA ARG A 386 30.59 19.42 3.73
C ARG A 386 30.20 18.81 2.36
N PRO A 387 31.09 18.08 1.66
CA PRO A 387 30.72 17.48 0.38
C PRO A 387 29.57 16.48 0.51
N MET A 388 29.53 15.73 1.63
CA MET A 388 28.49 14.74 1.91
C MET A 388 27.19 15.37 2.33
N LEU A 389 27.25 16.49 3.08
CA LEU A 389 26.06 17.26 3.44
C LEU A 389 25.28 17.71 2.21
N SER A 390 25.99 18.21 1.17
CA SER A 390 25.36 18.58 -0.09
C SER A 390 24.70 17.37 -0.76
N LEU A 391 25.42 16.25 -0.90
CA LEU A 391 24.91 15.04 -1.52
C LEU A 391 23.68 14.48 -0.78
N ILE A 392 23.71 14.40 0.56
CA ILE A 392 22.59 13.92 1.36
C ILE A 392 21.42 14.90 1.29
N SER A 393 21.68 16.21 1.34
CA SER A 393 20.63 17.22 1.26
C SER A 393 19.87 17.15 -0.06
N GLU A 394 20.59 16.92 -1.17
CA GLU A 394 20.05 16.86 -2.52
C GLU A 394 19.52 15.46 -2.91
N SER A 395 19.78 14.44 -2.07
CA SER A 395 19.31 13.07 -2.32
C SER A 395 17.78 12.97 -2.26
N GLY A 396 17.21 11.98 -2.96
CA GLY A 396 15.79 11.66 -2.91
C GLY A 396 15.32 10.95 -1.61
N LEU A 397 16.18 10.89 -0.57
CA LEU A 397 15.84 10.30 0.72
C LEU A 397 14.82 11.17 1.47
N CYS A 398 13.97 10.55 2.26
CA CYS A 398 13.10 11.27 3.19
C CYS A 398 13.92 11.91 4.34
N ASP A 399 13.35 12.93 4.98
CA ASP A 399 14.09 13.75 5.97
C ASP A 399 14.65 12.90 7.12
N SER A 400 13.88 11.96 7.64
CA SER A 400 14.35 11.07 8.73
C SER A 400 15.49 10.15 8.31
N ASP A 401 15.56 9.73 7.03
CA ASP A 401 16.67 8.93 6.52
C ASP A 401 17.93 9.77 6.31
N LYS A 402 17.80 11.03 5.90
CA LYS A 402 18.91 11.98 5.83
C LYS A 402 19.56 12.18 7.19
N TYR A 403 18.74 12.34 8.25
CA TYR A 403 19.27 12.37 9.64
C TYR A 403 19.96 11.07 10.02
N SER A 404 19.38 9.92 9.69
CA SER A 404 20.00 8.61 9.97
C SER A 404 21.36 8.47 9.30
N ALA A 405 21.45 8.84 8.03
CA ALA A 405 22.68 8.81 7.25
C ALA A 405 23.77 9.69 7.88
N MET A 406 23.42 10.92 8.26
CA MET A 406 24.35 11.86 8.90
C MET A 406 24.82 11.38 10.27
N LEU A 407 23.91 10.89 11.11
CA LEU A 407 24.26 10.36 12.44
C LEU A 407 25.17 9.12 12.33
N MET A 408 24.91 8.26 11.35
CA MET A 408 25.77 7.11 11.06
C MET A 408 27.17 7.55 10.64
N LEU A 409 27.27 8.46 9.67
CA LEU A 409 28.57 8.98 9.21
C LEU A 409 29.38 9.64 10.34
N GLN A 410 28.70 10.33 11.28
CA GLN A 410 29.36 10.91 12.46
C GLN A 410 29.86 9.86 13.46
N SER A 411 29.30 8.66 13.47
CA SER A 411 29.68 7.56 14.38
C SER A 411 30.88 6.75 13.90
N ILE A 412 31.24 6.85 12.59
CA ILE A 412 32.34 6.07 12.00
C ILE A 412 33.67 6.78 12.27
N PRO A 413 34.70 6.11 12.84
CA PRO A 413 36.07 6.65 12.92
C PRO A 413 36.64 6.81 11.51
N ILE A 414 37.09 8.01 11.17
CA ILE A 414 37.71 8.28 9.85
C ILE A 414 39.22 8.11 9.97
N PRO A 415 39.83 7.14 9.29
CA PRO A 415 41.27 7.05 9.15
C PRO A 415 41.72 8.01 8.02
N GLY A 416 42.36 9.12 8.36
CA GLY A 416 42.87 10.10 7.38
C GLY A 416 41.86 11.21 7.03
N ASN A 417 42.39 12.29 6.42
CA ASN A 417 41.68 13.56 6.20
C ASN A 417 40.72 13.59 4.96
N SER A 418 40.41 12.46 4.33
CA SER A 418 39.59 12.48 3.15
C SER A 418 38.64 11.26 3.08
N PHE A 419 37.35 11.55 2.97
CA PHE A 419 36.36 10.56 2.54
C PHE A 419 36.43 10.37 1.01
N PRO A 420 36.39 9.17 0.49
CA PRO A 420 36.22 8.94 -0.95
C PRO A 420 34.80 9.32 -1.36
N ALA A 421 34.65 10.57 -1.82
CA ALA A 421 33.34 11.12 -2.22
C ALA A 421 32.63 10.24 -3.28
N ASN A 422 33.39 9.55 -4.13
CA ASN A 422 32.88 8.66 -5.17
C ASN A 422 32.24 7.37 -4.61
N GLU A 423 32.75 6.82 -3.50
CA GLU A 423 32.13 5.64 -2.86
C GLU A 423 30.83 5.96 -2.16
N ILE A 424 30.64 7.20 -1.75
CA ILE A 424 29.46 7.65 -1.01
C ILE A 424 28.39 8.18 -1.95
N SER A 425 28.75 8.80 -3.08
CA SER A 425 27.76 9.13 -4.12
C SER A 425 27.08 7.86 -4.65
N SER A 426 27.82 6.77 -4.70
CA SER A 426 27.27 5.46 -5.00
C SER A 426 26.39 4.90 -3.86
N LEU A 427 26.63 5.26 -2.58
CA LEU A 427 25.81 4.84 -1.42
C LEU A 427 24.40 5.44 -1.41
N PHE A 428 24.20 6.63 -1.91
CA PHE A 428 22.94 7.38 -1.78
C PHE A 428 22.22 7.65 -3.10
N GLY A 429 22.68 7.03 -4.22
CA GLY A 429 22.04 7.15 -5.52
C GLY A 429 21.81 8.60 -5.92
N THR A 430 22.88 9.33 -6.24
CA THR A 430 22.72 10.63 -6.90
C THR A 430 22.25 10.38 -8.33
N SER A 431 20.95 10.06 -8.48
CA SER A 431 20.32 10.18 -9.77
C SER A 431 20.30 11.67 -10.14
N ASP A 432 20.61 11.98 -11.39
CA ASP A 432 20.39 13.27 -12.02
C ASP A 432 18.95 13.73 -11.82
N ILE A 433 18.65 14.29 -10.65
CA ILE A 433 17.39 14.98 -10.38
C ILE A 433 17.53 16.32 -11.11
N LYS A 434 17.35 16.27 -12.44
CA LYS A 434 17.03 17.46 -13.22
C LYS A 434 15.83 18.10 -12.54
N ARG A 435 15.91 19.40 -12.26
CA ARG A 435 14.80 20.23 -11.72
C ARG A 435 13.53 19.90 -12.49
N GLU A 436 12.71 19.03 -11.94
CA GLU A 436 11.47 18.57 -12.55
C GLU A 436 10.43 19.68 -12.44
N LYS A 437 9.50 19.70 -13.38
CA LYS A 437 8.39 20.68 -13.43
C LYS A 437 7.62 20.68 -12.12
N GLU A 438 7.11 21.81 -11.64
CA GLU A 438 6.44 22.00 -10.35
C GLU A 438 5.48 20.88 -9.88
N PRO A 439 4.63 20.26 -10.72
CA PRO A 439 3.75 19.17 -10.28
C PRO A 439 4.48 17.90 -9.82
N GLN A 440 5.60 17.55 -10.48
CA GLN A 440 6.45 16.40 -10.11
C GLN A 440 7.20 16.68 -8.81
N HIS A 441 7.53 17.95 -8.55
CA HIS A 441 8.16 18.35 -7.30
C HIS A 441 7.22 18.15 -6.09
N GLU A 442 5.95 18.55 -6.17
CA GLU A 442 4.97 18.30 -5.09
C GLU A 442 4.73 16.80 -4.84
N GLU A 443 4.71 15.99 -5.87
CA GLU A 443 4.58 14.55 -5.77
C GLU A 443 5.76 13.92 -5.01
N ALA A 444 6.99 14.31 -5.34
CA ALA A 444 8.20 13.85 -4.67
C ALA A 444 8.25 14.27 -3.19
N LEU A 445 7.89 15.52 -2.89
CA LEU A 445 7.81 16.04 -1.52
C LEU A 445 6.78 15.28 -0.68
N ARG A 446 5.62 14.99 -1.27
CA ARG A 446 4.56 14.23 -0.60
C ARG A 446 4.98 12.78 -0.33
N ASN A 447 5.62 12.13 -1.32
CA ASN A 447 6.14 10.78 -1.15
C ASN A 447 7.21 10.72 -0.05
N SER A 448 8.12 11.68 0.00
CA SER A 448 9.13 11.80 1.06
C SER A 448 8.48 11.89 2.44
N TYR A 449 7.45 12.72 2.61
CA TYR A 449 6.73 12.82 3.89
C TYR A 449 5.94 11.54 4.24
N LEU A 450 5.32 10.89 3.26
CA LEU A 450 4.68 9.59 3.47
C LEU A 450 5.69 8.52 3.93
N GLN A 451 6.89 8.54 3.39
CA GLN A 451 7.98 7.67 3.84
C GLN A 451 8.38 7.97 5.28
N ASP A 452 8.51 9.25 5.69
CA ASP A 452 8.76 9.62 7.08
C ASP A 452 7.64 9.11 8.01
N CYS A 453 6.38 9.30 7.63
CA CYS A 453 5.24 8.76 8.37
C CYS A 453 5.29 7.23 8.47
N TYR A 454 5.55 6.53 7.35
CA TYR A 454 5.63 5.07 7.33
C TYR A 454 6.74 4.56 8.24
N ARG A 455 7.94 5.18 8.18
CA ARG A 455 9.06 4.84 9.06
C ARG A 455 8.71 5.06 10.52
N PHE A 456 8.10 6.19 10.85
CA PHE A 456 7.67 6.48 12.22
C PHE A 456 6.73 5.39 12.76
N PHE A 457 5.66 5.08 12.05
CA PHE A 457 4.68 4.09 12.51
C PHE A 457 5.19 2.64 12.49
N MET A 458 6.24 2.32 11.73
CA MET A 458 6.81 0.98 11.67
C MET A 458 8.03 0.80 12.58
N LEU A 459 8.82 1.84 12.83
CA LEU A 459 10.15 1.72 13.43
C LEU A 459 10.29 2.45 14.77
N TYR A 460 9.38 3.37 15.12
CA TYR A 460 9.40 4.00 16.43
C TYR A 460 9.23 2.95 17.53
N TYR A 461 10.06 2.96 18.56
CA TYR A 461 10.12 1.89 19.56
C TYR A 461 8.83 1.71 20.38
N ARG A 462 7.96 2.72 20.42
CA ARG A 462 6.60 2.67 21.02
C ARG A 462 5.47 2.79 19.97
N SER A 463 5.73 2.42 18.72
CA SER A 463 4.76 2.55 17.62
C SER A 463 3.46 1.76 17.83
N ASN A 464 3.51 0.68 18.63
CA ASN A 464 2.34 -0.10 19.02
C ASN A 464 1.32 0.65 19.89
N GLU A 465 1.73 1.79 20.49
CA GLU A 465 0.87 2.66 21.31
C GLU A 465 0.15 3.73 20.48
N LEU A 466 0.50 3.85 19.19
CA LEU A 466 0.01 4.89 18.31
C LEU A 466 -1.06 4.37 17.34
N HIS A 467 -1.99 5.24 16.96
CA HIS A 467 -2.96 4.96 15.90
C HIS A 467 -2.26 5.04 14.54
N ASN A 468 -2.00 3.88 13.94
CA ASN A 468 -1.23 3.75 12.72
C ASN A 468 -2.15 3.74 11.48
N PRO A 469 -2.17 4.78 10.66
CA PRO A 469 -3.03 4.85 9.47
C PRO A 469 -2.68 3.81 8.41
N PHE A 470 -1.43 3.31 8.38
CA PHE A 470 -1.02 2.27 7.43
C PHE A 470 -1.52 0.86 7.77
N LYS A 471 -2.24 0.70 8.89
CA LYS A 471 -2.95 -0.54 9.23
C LYS A 471 -4.41 -0.52 8.75
N GLU A 472 -4.89 0.65 8.34
CA GLU A 472 -6.24 0.84 7.81
C GLU A 472 -6.29 0.53 6.31
N ASP A 473 -7.51 0.53 5.76
CA ASP A 473 -7.71 0.46 4.32
C ASP A 473 -7.31 1.79 3.67
N LEU A 474 -6.16 1.79 3.01
CA LEU A 474 -5.58 2.98 2.36
C LEU A 474 -6.28 3.37 1.04
N VAL A 475 -7.40 2.72 0.69
CA VAL A 475 -8.20 3.08 -0.48
C VAL A 475 -9.08 4.29 -0.17
N ILE A 476 -8.52 5.50 -0.32
CA ILE A 476 -9.24 6.76 -0.05
C ILE A 476 -10.40 7.00 -1.02
N LEU A 477 -10.40 6.33 -2.16
CA LEU A 477 -11.50 6.34 -3.13
C LEU A 477 -12.81 5.78 -2.53
N ARG A 478 -12.75 4.97 -1.46
CA ARG A 478 -13.91 4.45 -0.72
C ARG A 478 -14.50 5.46 0.27
N ILE A 479 -13.86 6.61 0.45
CA ILE A 479 -14.34 7.69 1.32
C ILE A 479 -15.22 8.62 0.48
N PRO A 480 -16.54 8.73 0.74
CA PRO A 480 -17.46 9.44 -0.13
C PRO A 480 -17.06 10.88 -0.46
N TYR A 481 -16.55 11.62 0.53
CA TYR A 481 -16.11 13.01 0.33
C TYR A 481 -14.92 13.11 -0.64
N ILE A 482 -13.95 12.21 -0.53
CA ILE A 482 -12.77 12.18 -1.40
C ILE A 482 -13.15 11.64 -2.78
N CYS A 483 -13.97 10.58 -2.83
CA CYS A 483 -14.50 10.01 -4.05
C CYS A 483 -15.22 11.07 -4.91
N ASN A 484 -16.08 11.89 -4.29
CA ASN A 484 -16.79 12.96 -4.97
C ASN A 484 -15.88 14.05 -5.55
N ILE A 485 -14.70 14.27 -4.97
CA ILE A 485 -13.72 15.21 -5.52
C ILE A 485 -13.00 14.57 -6.72
N ILE A 486 -12.50 13.36 -6.57
CA ILE A 486 -11.72 12.64 -7.59
C ILE A 486 -12.58 12.35 -8.83
N SER A 487 -13.84 11.95 -8.63
CA SER A 487 -14.76 11.57 -9.72
C SER A 487 -15.30 12.75 -10.56
N LYS A 488 -14.94 13.99 -10.23
CA LYS A 488 -15.24 15.14 -11.08
C LYS A 488 -14.59 15.03 -12.46
N ASP A 489 -13.42 14.40 -12.53
CA ASP A 489 -12.72 14.09 -13.78
C ASP A 489 -12.57 12.57 -13.96
N SER A 490 -13.19 12.04 -15.00
CA SER A 490 -13.08 10.64 -15.39
C SER A 490 -11.64 10.20 -15.69
N GLY A 491 -10.78 11.11 -16.13
CA GLY A 491 -9.35 10.86 -16.35
C GLY A 491 -8.63 10.47 -15.06
N ASN A 492 -8.99 11.05 -13.93
CA ASN A 492 -8.42 10.71 -12.63
C ASN A 492 -8.80 9.28 -12.18
N ILE A 493 -10.03 8.86 -12.45
CA ILE A 493 -10.49 7.50 -12.17
C ILE A 493 -9.73 6.49 -13.04
N ALA A 494 -9.59 6.76 -14.35
CA ALA A 494 -8.83 5.90 -15.25
C ALA A 494 -7.35 5.80 -14.85
N PHE A 495 -6.77 6.89 -14.37
CA PHE A 495 -5.40 6.95 -13.87
C PHE A 495 -5.20 6.05 -12.64
N ILE A 496 -6.09 6.15 -11.64
CA ILE A 496 -6.08 5.28 -10.45
C ILE A 496 -6.28 3.81 -10.84
N ALA A 497 -7.26 3.53 -11.71
CA ALA A 497 -7.56 2.18 -12.17
C ALA A 497 -6.35 1.54 -12.88
N SER A 498 -5.67 2.30 -13.74
CA SER A 498 -4.47 1.82 -14.44
C SER A 498 -3.32 1.51 -13.48
N ALA A 499 -3.08 2.37 -12.50
CA ALA A 499 -2.05 2.15 -11.49
C ALA A 499 -2.38 0.94 -10.58
N ALA A 500 -3.64 0.80 -10.17
CA ALA A 500 -4.10 -0.35 -9.40
C ALA A 500 -3.93 -1.67 -10.18
N PHE A 501 -4.19 -1.65 -11.48
CA PHE A 501 -3.96 -2.81 -12.36
C PHE A 501 -2.49 -3.20 -12.44
N GLN A 502 -1.58 -2.23 -12.56
CA GLN A 502 -0.13 -2.46 -12.60
C GLN A 502 0.40 -3.10 -11.30
N THR A 503 -0.23 -2.80 -10.17
CA THR A 503 0.09 -3.39 -8.86
C THR A 503 -0.71 -4.66 -8.56
N ASN A 504 -1.39 -5.23 -9.55
CA ASN A 504 -2.26 -6.41 -9.44
C ASN A 504 -3.44 -6.25 -8.45
N ASN A 505 -3.82 -5.04 -8.10
CA ASN A 505 -5.01 -4.77 -7.29
C ASN A 505 -6.26 -4.72 -8.19
N PHE A 506 -6.67 -5.89 -8.68
CA PHE A 506 -7.77 -6.02 -9.64
C PHE A 506 -9.13 -5.63 -9.05
N SER A 507 -9.32 -5.77 -7.74
CA SER A 507 -10.54 -5.35 -7.05
C SER A 507 -10.69 -3.84 -7.12
N LEU A 508 -9.66 -3.09 -6.73
CA LEU A 508 -9.67 -1.64 -6.79
C LEU A 508 -9.79 -1.12 -8.23
N THR A 509 -9.14 -1.79 -9.20
CA THR A 509 -9.29 -1.45 -10.62
C THR A 509 -10.76 -1.52 -11.05
N ALA A 510 -11.45 -2.60 -10.69
CA ALA A 510 -12.87 -2.78 -11.01
C ALA A 510 -13.76 -1.77 -10.25
N GLU A 511 -13.47 -1.52 -8.96
CA GLU A 511 -14.17 -0.51 -8.16
C GLU A 511 -14.04 0.89 -8.77
N ALA A 512 -12.83 1.29 -9.17
CA ALA A 512 -12.60 2.57 -9.80
C ALA A 512 -13.41 2.72 -11.11
N PHE A 513 -13.33 1.76 -12.02
CA PHE A 513 -14.11 1.83 -13.26
C PHE A 513 -15.63 1.79 -13.04
N ASN A 514 -16.11 1.17 -11.94
CA ASN A 514 -17.54 1.21 -11.56
C ASN A 514 -18.04 2.62 -11.20
N LEU A 515 -17.14 3.55 -10.84
CA LEU A 515 -17.49 4.95 -10.56
C LEU A 515 -17.68 5.78 -11.84
N MET A 516 -17.33 5.26 -13.00
CA MET A 516 -17.52 5.95 -14.26
C MET A 516 -19.01 6.02 -14.61
N PRO A 517 -19.49 7.14 -15.18
CA PRO A 517 -20.90 7.31 -15.56
C PRO A 517 -21.37 6.27 -16.58
N SER A 518 -20.50 5.90 -17.52
CA SER A 518 -20.72 4.86 -18.52
C SER A 518 -19.37 4.28 -18.96
N ALA A 519 -19.33 2.98 -19.22
CA ALA A 519 -18.18 2.32 -19.81
C ALA A 519 -17.88 2.79 -21.25
N GLU A 520 -18.85 3.37 -21.93
CA GLU A 520 -18.72 3.85 -23.32
C GLU A 520 -17.78 5.04 -23.45
N VAL A 521 -17.51 5.76 -22.36
CA VAL A 521 -16.56 6.88 -22.34
C VAL A 521 -15.11 6.40 -22.28
N LEU A 522 -14.88 5.11 -22.00
CA LEU A 522 -13.55 4.54 -21.80
C LEU A 522 -12.88 4.23 -23.15
N SER A 523 -11.56 4.42 -23.19
CA SER A 523 -10.75 3.95 -24.31
C SER A 523 -10.75 2.42 -24.42
N PRO A 524 -10.50 1.84 -25.61
CA PRO A 524 -10.37 0.38 -25.75
C PRO A 524 -9.35 -0.24 -24.79
N GLU A 525 -8.26 0.47 -24.53
CA GLU A 525 -7.20 0.06 -23.58
C GLU A 525 -7.72 0.04 -22.14
N SER A 526 -8.45 1.05 -21.72
CA SER A 526 -9.09 1.10 -20.39
C SER A 526 -10.15 0.02 -20.22
N LEU A 527 -10.96 -0.23 -21.26
CA LEU A 527 -11.92 -1.34 -21.26
C LEU A 527 -11.23 -2.71 -21.16
N GLN A 528 -10.09 -2.87 -21.83
CA GLN A 528 -9.29 -4.10 -21.73
C GLN A 528 -8.76 -4.32 -20.31
N ILE A 529 -8.26 -3.28 -19.65
CA ILE A 529 -7.82 -3.31 -18.25
C ILE A 529 -9.00 -3.66 -17.34
N TYR A 530 -10.14 -3.00 -17.53
CA TYR A 530 -11.34 -3.24 -16.75
C TYR A 530 -11.86 -4.69 -16.89
N GLY A 531 -12.06 -5.15 -18.14
CA GLY A 531 -12.50 -6.52 -18.40
C GLY A 531 -11.52 -7.57 -17.86
N SER A 532 -10.21 -7.34 -17.99
CA SER A 532 -9.18 -8.23 -17.44
C SER A 532 -9.24 -8.29 -15.92
N SER A 533 -9.48 -7.19 -15.26
CA SER A 533 -9.62 -7.11 -13.79
C SER A 533 -10.87 -7.88 -13.34
N LEU A 534 -12.00 -7.70 -14.03
CA LEU A 534 -13.24 -8.45 -13.77
C LEU A 534 -13.04 -9.96 -13.90
N LEU A 535 -12.29 -10.42 -14.91
CA LEU A 535 -11.92 -11.83 -15.04
C LEU A 535 -11.09 -12.34 -13.86
N LYS A 536 -10.12 -11.57 -13.44
CA LYS A 536 -9.22 -11.94 -12.32
C LYS A 536 -9.94 -12.05 -10.99
N ILE A 537 -10.99 -11.24 -10.76
CA ILE A 537 -11.84 -11.31 -9.56
C ILE A 537 -13.04 -12.24 -9.70
N GLY A 538 -13.09 -13.07 -10.78
CA GLY A 538 -14.13 -14.09 -10.98
C GLY A 538 -15.45 -13.57 -11.56
N GLN A 539 -15.56 -12.31 -11.99
CA GLN A 539 -16.76 -11.70 -12.57
C GLN A 539 -16.78 -11.84 -14.11
N ALA A 540 -16.66 -13.06 -14.60
CA ALA A 540 -16.51 -13.37 -16.03
C ALA A 540 -17.69 -12.90 -16.89
N GLU A 541 -18.93 -12.97 -16.38
CA GLU A 541 -20.12 -12.51 -17.13
C GLU A 541 -20.09 -11.01 -17.40
N ARG A 542 -19.70 -10.20 -16.39
CA ARG A 542 -19.53 -8.75 -16.56
C ARG A 542 -18.38 -8.44 -17.52
N ALA A 543 -17.29 -9.20 -17.45
CA ALA A 543 -16.14 -9.05 -18.33
C ALA A 543 -16.54 -9.25 -19.82
N ILE A 544 -17.45 -10.16 -20.13
CA ILE A 544 -17.97 -10.37 -21.50
C ILE A 544 -18.58 -9.06 -22.04
N GLY A 545 -19.44 -8.39 -21.27
CA GLY A 545 -20.04 -7.12 -21.67
C GLY A 545 -18.99 -6.06 -21.99
N ILE A 546 -17.99 -5.91 -21.12
CA ILE A 546 -16.90 -4.93 -21.28
C ILE A 546 -16.03 -5.27 -22.51
N PHE A 547 -15.64 -6.54 -22.69
CA PHE A 547 -14.84 -6.91 -23.87
C PHE A 547 -15.60 -6.83 -25.18
N ARG A 548 -16.92 -7.06 -25.20
CA ARG A 548 -17.75 -6.80 -26.38
C ARG A 548 -17.74 -5.34 -26.78
N LEU A 549 -17.88 -4.44 -25.79
CA LEU A 549 -17.78 -3.01 -26.03
C LEU A 549 -16.38 -2.63 -26.56
N ALA A 550 -15.32 -3.18 -25.96
CA ALA A 550 -13.95 -2.97 -26.42
C ALA A 550 -13.74 -3.47 -27.86
N ASP A 551 -14.29 -4.63 -28.24
CA ASP A 551 -14.22 -5.20 -29.59
C ASP A 551 -14.99 -4.35 -30.62
N THR A 552 -16.07 -3.69 -30.20
CA THR A 552 -16.82 -2.75 -31.04
C THR A 552 -16.01 -1.49 -31.34
N LEU A 553 -15.29 -0.96 -30.35
CA LEU A 553 -14.48 0.25 -30.51
C LEU A 553 -13.14 -0.02 -31.22
N LYS A 554 -12.56 -1.19 -31.02
CA LYS A 554 -11.29 -1.62 -31.65
C LYS A 554 -11.42 -3.01 -32.25
N PRO A 555 -12.10 -3.13 -33.39
CA PRO A 555 -12.33 -4.42 -34.05
C PRO A 555 -11.03 -5.13 -34.42
N ASN A 556 -11.06 -6.45 -34.42
CA ASN A 556 -9.95 -7.32 -34.81
C ASN A 556 -8.69 -7.22 -33.91
N SER A 557 -8.82 -6.68 -32.70
CA SER A 557 -7.73 -6.73 -31.72
C SER A 557 -7.62 -8.14 -31.13
N LEU A 558 -6.53 -8.84 -31.47
CA LEU A 558 -6.30 -10.22 -30.99
C LEU A 558 -6.28 -10.32 -29.46
N ALA A 559 -5.79 -9.29 -28.77
CA ALA A 559 -5.75 -9.25 -27.31
C ALA A 559 -7.18 -9.18 -26.70
N ILE A 560 -8.02 -8.29 -27.22
CA ILE A 560 -9.42 -8.14 -26.77
C ILE A 560 -10.20 -9.42 -27.07
N MET A 561 -10.09 -9.94 -28.30
CA MET A 561 -10.75 -11.18 -28.73
C MET A 561 -10.31 -12.38 -27.86
N HIS A 562 -9.03 -12.50 -27.54
CA HIS A 562 -8.51 -13.55 -26.67
C HIS A 562 -9.14 -13.49 -25.27
N ASN A 563 -9.21 -12.31 -24.67
CA ASN A 563 -9.80 -12.10 -23.35
C ASN A 563 -11.32 -12.38 -23.38
N LEU A 564 -12.02 -11.96 -24.44
CA LEU A 564 -13.43 -12.27 -24.65
C LEU A 564 -13.68 -13.78 -24.77
N ALA A 565 -12.87 -14.48 -25.56
CA ALA A 565 -12.97 -15.95 -25.68
C ALA A 565 -12.66 -16.64 -24.35
N THR A 566 -11.70 -16.14 -23.59
CA THR A 566 -11.38 -16.65 -22.25
C THR A 566 -12.58 -16.46 -21.31
N SER A 567 -13.22 -15.29 -21.33
CA SER A 567 -14.42 -15.00 -20.54
C SER A 567 -15.57 -15.98 -20.87
N TYR A 568 -15.81 -16.24 -22.16
CA TYR A 568 -16.80 -17.23 -22.57
C TYR A 568 -16.47 -18.64 -22.11
N ARG A 569 -15.20 -19.05 -22.14
CA ARG A 569 -14.77 -20.35 -21.60
C ARG A 569 -15.02 -20.46 -20.09
N THR A 570 -14.72 -19.41 -19.35
CA THR A 570 -14.92 -19.37 -17.90
C THR A 570 -16.39 -19.46 -17.51
N THR A 571 -17.29 -18.88 -18.32
CA THR A 571 -18.76 -18.98 -18.12
C THR A 571 -19.37 -20.24 -18.72
N GLY A 572 -18.55 -21.14 -19.30
CA GLY A 572 -19.05 -22.40 -19.91
C GLY A 572 -19.63 -22.26 -21.32
N ASN A 573 -19.63 -21.05 -21.90
CA ASN A 573 -20.12 -20.84 -23.27
C ASN A 573 -19.04 -21.22 -24.30
N ARG A 574 -18.88 -22.54 -24.49
CA ARG A 574 -17.82 -23.10 -25.33
C ARG A 574 -17.96 -22.74 -26.80
N GLU A 575 -19.20 -22.66 -27.29
CA GLU A 575 -19.49 -22.33 -28.68
C GLU A 575 -19.14 -20.91 -29.04
N ALA A 576 -19.49 -19.95 -28.18
CA ALA A 576 -19.11 -18.54 -28.37
C ALA A 576 -17.57 -18.37 -28.35
N ALA A 577 -16.88 -19.06 -27.46
CA ALA A 577 -15.42 -19.06 -27.42
C ALA A 577 -14.81 -19.61 -28.70
N LEU A 578 -15.33 -20.74 -29.23
CA LEU A 578 -14.90 -21.33 -30.49
C LEU A 578 -15.05 -20.36 -31.66
N ASN A 579 -16.20 -19.68 -31.76
CA ASN A 579 -16.48 -18.71 -32.82
C ASN A 579 -15.48 -17.55 -32.79
N ILE A 580 -15.09 -17.06 -31.61
CA ILE A 580 -14.08 -16.01 -31.48
C ILE A 580 -12.71 -16.52 -31.93
N TYR A 581 -12.25 -17.70 -31.46
CA TYR A 581 -10.98 -18.27 -31.90
C TYR A 581 -10.93 -18.56 -33.39
N ALA A 582 -12.07 -18.97 -34.00
CA ALA A 582 -12.17 -19.13 -35.44
C ALA A 582 -11.99 -17.80 -36.21
N LYS A 583 -12.50 -16.67 -35.66
CA LYS A 583 -12.24 -15.34 -36.22
C LYS A 583 -10.76 -14.97 -36.06
N MET A 584 -10.18 -15.21 -34.91
CA MET A 584 -8.75 -14.92 -34.66
C MET A 584 -7.85 -15.71 -35.62
N MET A 585 -8.18 -16.97 -35.91
CA MET A 585 -7.47 -17.80 -36.87
C MET A 585 -7.48 -17.23 -38.29
N ARG A 586 -8.55 -16.53 -38.71
CA ARG A 586 -8.62 -15.86 -40.02
C ARG A 586 -7.71 -14.66 -40.09
N ILE A 587 -7.52 -13.94 -38.94
CA ILE A 587 -6.68 -12.75 -38.85
C ILE A 587 -5.19 -13.14 -38.77
N ALA A 588 -4.87 -14.18 -38.02
CA ALA A 588 -3.49 -14.60 -37.77
C ALA A 588 -3.35 -16.14 -37.86
N PRO A 589 -3.35 -16.71 -39.11
CA PRO A 589 -3.46 -18.16 -39.34
C PRO A 589 -2.19 -18.96 -38.96
N GLU A 590 -1.08 -18.29 -38.71
CA GLU A 590 0.20 -18.92 -38.32
C GLU A 590 0.60 -18.61 -36.87
N ASN A 591 -0.24 -17.89 -36.15
CA ASN A 591 0.06 -17.60 -34.76
C ASN A 591 -0.13 -18.85 -33.90
N MET A 592 0.97 -19.37 -33.37
CA MET A 592 1.01 -20.63 -32.61
C MET A 592 0.10 -20.63 -31.38
N LYS A 593 0.02 -19.50 -30.67
CA LYS A 593 -0.84 -19.39 -29.46
C LYS A 593 -2.31 -19.46 -29.86
N ILE A 594 -2.69 -18.81 -30.95
CA ILE A 594 -4.08 -18.84 -31.46
C ILE A 594 -4.43 -20.22 -31.99
N LEU A 595 -3.53 -20.86 -32.78
CA LEU A 595 -3.70 -22.23 -33.25
C LEU A 595 -3.96 -23.19 -32.09
N PHE A 596 -3.12 -23.12 -31.06
CA PHE A 596 -3.26 -23.97 -29.89
C PHE A 596 -4.64 -23.78 -29.21
N ARG A 597 -5.02 -22.51 -28.95
CA ARG A 597 -6.31 -22.18 -28.31
C ARG A 597 -7.52 -22.53 -29.17
N TYR A 598 -7.41 -22.39 -30.47
CA TYR A 598 -8.45 -22.81 -31.39
C TYR A 598 -8.61 -24.33 -31.38
N GLY A 599 -7.53 -25.10 -31.50
CA GLY A 599 -7.51 -26.53 -31.37
C GLY A 599 -8.10 -27.03 -30.04
N GLU A 600 -7.72 -26.41 -28.94
CA GLU A 600 -8.27 -26.66 -27.61
C GLU A 600 -9.79 -26.39 -27.56
N SER A 601 -10.25 -25.31 -28.17
CA SER A 601 -11.67 -24.97 -28.22
C SER A 601 -12.46 -25.94 -29.07
N LEU A 602 -11.94 -26.40 -30.23
CA LEU A 602 -12.53 -27.45 -31.02
C LEU A 602 -12.68 -28.76 -30.25
N PHE A 603 -11.62 -29.15 -29.53
CA PHE A 603 -11.61 -30.33 -28.68
C PHE A 603 -12.70 -30.27 -27.59
N LEU A 604 -12.80 -29.16 -26.87
CA LEU A 604 -13.79 -28.95 -25.81
C LEU A 604 -15.23 -28.90 -26.32
N ASN A 605 -15.44 -28.58 -27.61
CA ASN A 605 -16.72 -28.62 -28.29
C ASN A 605 -17.00 -29.99 -28.97
N GLY A 606 -16.18 -31.03 -28.71
CA GLY A 606 -16.36 -32.37 -29.24
C GLY A 606 -15.88 -32.58 -30.70
N GLN A 607 -15.37 -31.55 -31.35
CA GLN A 607 -14.85 -31.59 -32.74
C GLN A 607 -13.41 -32.11 -32.76
N LYS A 608 -13.23 -33.35 -32.26
CA LYS A 608 -11.90 -33.92 -32.00
C LYS A 608 -11.07 -34.12 -33.28
N ALA A 609 -11.70 -34.49 -34.41
CA ALA A 609 -11.01 -34.68 -35.67
C ALA A 609 -10.45 -33.35 -36.23
N GLU A 610 -11.21 -32.27 -36.12
CA GLU A 610 -10.73 -30.93 -36.53
C GLU A 610 -9.65 -30.41 -35.58
N ALA A 611 -9.80 -30.65 -34.29
CA ALA A 611 -8.77 -30.30 -33.30
C ALA A 611 -7.43 -30.97 -33.63
N LEU A 612 -7.44 -32.27 -34.00
CA LEU A 612 -6.22 -32.98 -34.39
C LEU A 612 -5.57 -32.36 -35.64
N LYS A 613 -6.32 -31.94 -36.64
CA LYS A 613 -5.75 -31.25 -37.81
C LYS A 613 -5.03 -29.97 -37.41
N ILE A 614 -5.62 -29.22 -36.51
CA ILE A 614 -4.98 -27.96 -36.02
C ILE A 614 -3.74 -28.25 -35.23
N PHE A 615 -3.73 -29.25 -34.35
CA PHE A 615 -2.53 -29.60 -33.56
C PHE A 615 -1.43 -30.19 -34.44
N TYR A 616 -1.73 -30.91 -35.53
CA TYR A 616 -0.73 -31.33 -36.53
C TYR A 616 -0.15 -30.13 -37.28
N LYS A 617 -0.99 -29.15 -37.66
CA LYS A 617 -0.49 -27.90 -38.23
C LYS A 617 0.46 -27.19 -37.28
N LEU A 618 0.13 -27.18 -35.99
CA LEU A 618 1.00 -26.58 -34.96
C LEU A 618 2.34 -27.33 -34.82
N GLU A 619 2.32 -28.68 -34.81
CA GLU A 619 3.54 -29.51 -34.78
C GLU A 619 4.38 -29.30 -36.04
N PHE A 620 3.73 -29.14 -37.22
CA PHE A 620 4.46 -28.87 -38.47
C PHE A 620 5.17 -27.52 -38.45
N LEU A 621 4.54 -26.47 -37.90
CA LEU A 621 5.13 -25.14 -37.76
C LEU A 621 6.24 -25.10 -36.70
N GLU A 622 6.10 -25.88 -35.61
CA GLU A 622 7.06 -25.97 -34.52
C GLU A 622 7.30 -27.42 -34.10
N PRO A 623 8.19 -28.14 -34.80
CA PRO A 623 8.46 -29.57 -34.53
C PRO A 623 8.98 -29.87 -33.11
N SER A 624 9.60 -28.89 -32.44
CA SER A 624 10.09 -28.99 -31.07
C SER A 624 9.00 -28.79 -30.00
N SER A 625 7.80 -28.33 -30.36
CA SER A 625 6.75 -27.96 -29.42
C SER A 625 6.21 -29.16 -28.63
N LEU A 626 6.55 -29.21 -27.32
CA LEU A 626 5.98 -30.19 -26.39
C LEU A 626 4.49 -30.00 -26.18
N SER A 627 3.99 -28.73 -26.22
CA SER A 627 2.57 -28.43 -26.09
C SER A 627 1.75 -29.02 -27.22
N ALA A 628 2.23 -28.90 -28.46
CA ALA A 628 1.60 -29.54 -29.63
C ALA A 628 1.57 -31.05 -29.49
N LYS A 629 2.69 -31.69 -29.14
CA LYS A 629 2.79 -33.14 -28.94
C LYS A 629 1.83 -33.64 -27.84
N ARG A 630 1.76 -32.94 -26.71
CA ARG A 630 0.81 -33.26 -25.61
C ARG A 630 -0.64 -33.16 -26.06
N ALA A 631 -0.97 -32.10 -26.80
CA ALA A 631 -2.32 -31.90 -27.35
C ALA A 631 -2.70 -33.00 -28.35
N ILE A 632 -1.79 -33.39 -29.25
CA ILE A 632 -2.04 -34.52 -30.21
C ILE A 632 -2.20 -35.81 -29.44
N ALA A 633 -1.35 -36.14 -28.49
CA ALA A 633 -1.41 -37.34 -27.70
C ALA A 633 -2.75 -37.46 -26.94
N TRP A 634 -3.13 -36.42 -26.21
CA TRP A 634 -4.38 -36.40 -25.43
C TRP A 634 -5.63 -36.44 -26.33
N CYS A 635 -5.61 -35.65 -27.39
CA CYS A 635 -6.70 -35.64 -28.36
C CYS A 635 -6.85 -37.00 -29.05
N SER A 636 -5.74 -37.66 -29.41
CA SER A 636 -5.74 -39.00 -30.00
C SER A 636 -6.28 -40.04 -29.03
N LEU A 637 -5.87 -40.03 -27.76
CA LEU A 637 -6.40 -40.92 -26.73
C LEU A 637 -7.91 -40.72 -26.56
N SER A 638 -8.36 -39.45 -26.44
CA SER A 638 -9.77 -39.11 -26.32
C SER A 638 -10.59 -39.44 -27.56
N SER A 639 -9.95 -39.67 -28.70
CA SER A 639 -10.59 -40.06 -30.00
C SER A 639 -10.52 -41.57 -30.29
N LYS A 640 -10.22 -42.39 -29.29
CA LYS A 640 -10.05 -43.85 -29.39
C LYS A 640 -8.92 -44.28 -30.36
N LEU A 641 -7.81 -43.51 -30.36
CA LEU A 641 -6.62 -43.81 -31.13
C LEU A 641 -5.42 -44.00 -30.16
N PRO A 642 -5.44 -45.00 -29.28
CA PRO A 642 -4.49 -45.12 -28.19
C PRO A 642 -3.07 -45.47 -28.69
N GLU A 643 -2.92 -46.19 -29.81
CA GLU A 643 -1.62 -46.48 -30.41
C GLU A 643 -0.90 -45.20 -30.87
N LYS A 644 -1.64 -44.27 -31.44
CA LYS A 644 -1.16 -42.97 -31.88
C LYS A 644 -0.75 -42.07 -30.67
N ALA A 645 -1.57 -42.10 -29.64
CA ALA A 645 -1.25 -41.44 -28.38
C ALA A 645 0.04 -41.96 -27.77
N GLU A 646 0.27 -43.30 -27.83
CA GLU A 646 1.47 -43.94 -27.33
C GLU A 646 2.75 -43.48 -28.07
N GLN A 647 2.66 -43.38 -29.40
CA GLN A 647 3.77 -42.84 -30.21
C GLN A 647 4.16 -41.42 -29.78
N TYR A 648 3.18 -40.58 -29.54
CA TYR A 648 3.45 -39.20 -29.11
C TYR A 648 3.93 -39.09 -27.67
N TYR A 649 3.40 -39.88 -26.74
CA TYR A 649 3.93 -39.93 -25.37
C TYR A 649 5.33 -40.53 -25.37
N GLY A 650 5.67 -41.47 -26.24
CA GLY A 650 7.03 -41.92 -26.42
C GLY A 650 8.01 -40.80 -26.76
N LYS A 651 7.63 -39.92 -27.72
CA LYS A 651 8.40 -38.71 -28.06
C LYS A 651 8.50 -37.73 -26.88
N ILE A 652 7.43 -37.52 -26.16
CA ILE A 652 7.38 -36.59 -25.01
C ILE A 652 8.30 -37.09 -23.88
N LEU A 653 8.20 -38.37 -23.55
CA LEU A 653 9.01 -38.98 -22.48
C LEU A 653 10.52 -39.04 -22.80
N ALA A 654 10.90 -38.99 -24.08
CA ALA A 654 12.28 -38.90 -24.52
C ALA A 654 12.86 -37.45 -24.45
N MET A 655 12.04 -36.45 -24.24
CA MET A 655 12.44 -35.04 -24.10
C MET A 655 12.51 -34.63 -22.62
N THR A 656 11.80 -33.56 -22.25
CA THR A 656 11.71 -33.04 -20.86
C THR A 656 10.32 -33.27 -20.28
N PRO A 657 9.99 -34.52 -19.83
CA PRO A 657 8.64 -34.83 -19.36
C PRO A 657 8.36 -34.25 -18.00
N LYS A 658 7.12 -33.70 -17.86
CA LYS A 658 6.53 -33.32 -16.58
C LYS A 658 5.90 -34.54 -15.90
N ALA A 659 5.49 -34.38 -14.63
CA ALA A 659 4.82 -35.45 -13.90
C ALA A 659 3.53 -35.91 -14.61
N GLU A 660 2.70 -34.96 -15.07
CA GLU A 660 1.45 -35.22 -15.77
C GLU A 660 1.65 -36.03 -17.07
N ASP A 661 2.80 -35.91 -17.73
CA ASP A 661 3.11 -36.71 -18.92
C ASP A 661 3.23 -38.19 -18.58
N TYR A 662 3.77 -38.54 -17.40
CA TYR A 662 3.81 -39.92 -16.93
C TYR A 662 2.40 -40.44 -16.57
N LEU A 663 1.54 -39.62 -15.96
CA LEU A 663 0.16 -39.97 -15.67
C LEU A 663 -0.60 -40.29 -16.97
N ASN A 664 -0.62 -39.33 -17.90
CA ASN A 664 -1.35 -39.44 -19.14
C ASN A 664 -0.82 -40.55 -20.07
N SER A 665 0.49 -40.76 -20.08
CA SER A 665 1.10 -41.88 -20.76
C SER A 665 0.77 -43.23 -20.10
N GLY A 666 0.59 -43.25 -18.78
CA GLY A 666 0.07 -44.39 -18.02
C GLY A 666 -1.33 -44.77 -18.47
N HIS A 667 -2.23 -43.78 -18.57
CA HIS A 667 -3.58 -43.99 -19.14
C HIS A 667 -3.50 -44.56 -20.54
N THR A 668 -2.62 -44.00 -21.38
CA THR A 668 -2.45 -44.46 -22.76
C THR A 668 -2.02 -45.92 -22.83
N ALA A 669 -1.02 -46.31 -22.04
CA ALA A 669 -0.55 -47.67 -21.96
C ALA A 669 -1.63 -48.65 -21.49
N TRP A 670 -2.44 -48.22 -20.50
CA TRP A 670 -3.57 -49.00 -20.00
C TRP A 670 -4.65 -49.20 -21.08
N CYS A 671 -5.02 -48.10 -21.73
CA CYS A 671 -6.01 -48.14 -22.85
C CYS A 671 -5.52 -48.98 -24.02
N ASN A 672 -4.22 -49.18 -24.23
CA ASN A 672 -3.59 -50.10 -25.17
C ASN A 672 -3.48 -51.54 -24.65
N GLY A 673 -4.00 -51.87 -23.47
CA GLY A 673 -3.89 -53.18 -22.84
C GLY A 673 -2.52 -53.52 -22.23
N ASN A 674 -1.59 -52.59 -22.20
CA ASN A 674 -0.25 -52.82 -21.66
C ASN A 674 -0.18 -52.41 -20.18
N LEU A 675 -0.75 -53.28 -19.30
CA LEU A 675 -0.76 -53.05 -17.86
C LEU A 675 0.64 -52.88 -17.25
N PRO A 676 1.67 -53.70 -17.55
CA PRO A 676 3.00 -53.56 -16.96
C PRO A 676 3.63 -52.17 -17.23
N LEU A 677 3.43 -51.67 -18.44
CA LEU A 677 3.91 -50.35 -18.84
C LEU A 677 3.12 -49.22 -18.12
N ALA A 678 1.80 -49.40 -18.00
CA ALA A 678 0.95 -48.46 -17.24
C ALA A 678 1.41 -48.33 -15.79
N VAL A 679 1.63 -49.45 -15.09
CA VAL A 679 2.11 -49.51 -13.70
C VAL A 679 3.47 -48.81 -13.59
N LYS A 680 4.40 -49.07 -14.50
CA LYS A 680 5.75 -48.44 -14.52
C LYS A 680 5.66 -46.91 -14.63
N ARG A 681 4.73 -46.41 -15.45
CA ARG A 681 4.55 -44.99 -15.68
C ARG A 681 3.83 -44.29 -14.51
N TYR A 682 2.83 -44.95 -13.93
CA TYR A 682 2.14 -44.42 -12.71
C TYR A 682 3.11 -44.37 -11.52
N LYS A 683 3.99 -45.37 -11.35
CA LYS A 683 5.04 -45.31 -10.32
C LYS A 683 5.99 -44.11 -10.50
N LYS A 684 6.35 -43.78 -11.75
CA LYS A 684 7.15 -42.58 -12.03
C LYS A 684 6.39 -41.27 -11.73
N TYR A 685 5.08 -41.25 -12.00
CA TYR A 685 4.24 -40.12 -11.61
C TYR A 685 4.21 -39.96 -10.08
N ILE A 686 3.93 -41.03 -9.36
CA ILE A 686 3.89 -41.06 -7.88
C ILE A 686 5.22 -40.59 -7.27
N GLN A 687 6.34 -41.05 -7.81
CA GLN A 687 7.69 -40.62 -7.39
C GLN A 687 7.86 -39.09 -7.51
N LYS A 688 7.27 -38.48 -8.54
CA LYS A 688 7.44 -37.05 -8.83
C LYS A 688 6.45 -36.12 -8.07
N THR A 689 5.29 -36.65 -7.66
CA THR A 689 4.20 -35.81 -7.10
C THR A 689 3.77 -36.18 -5.68
N CYS A 690 3.89 -37.46 -5.32
CA CYS A 690 3.36 -37.99 -4.05
C CYS A 690 4.48 -38.37 -3.08
N GLU A 691 5.68 -37.78 -3.21
CA GLU A 691 6.86 -38.11 -2.40
C GLU A 691 7.15 -39.63 -2.36
N GLY A 692 6.68 -40.37 -3.35
CA GLY A 692 6.77 -41.82 -3.46
C GLY A 692 5.68 -42.60 -2.72
N ASP A 693 4.76 -41.96 -2.01
CA ASP A 693 3.64 -42.63 -1.33
C ASP A 693 2.47 -42.90 -2.29
N ALA A 694 2.35 -44.13 -2.73
CA ALA A 694 1.29 -44.56 -3.64
C ALA A 694 -0.14 -44.43 -3.04
N ARG A 695 -0.28 -44.33 -1.71
CA ARG A 695 -1.58 -44.10 -1.06
C ARG A 695 -2.17 -42.73 -1.38
N LEU A 696 -1.34 -41.76 -1.80
CA LEU A 696 -1.76 -40.42 -2.22
C LEU A 696 -2.14 -40.36 -3.71
N PHE A 697 -2.04 -41.48 -4.44
CA PHE A 697 -2.38 -41.54 -5.86
C PHE A 697 -3.90 -41.35 -6.07
N TYR A 698 -4.23 -40.30 -6.78
CA TYR A 698 -5.62 -39.95 -7.11
C TYR A 698 -5.78 -39.72 -8.62
N LEU A 699 -6.89 -40.22 -9.16
CA LEU A 699 -7.30 -39.93 -10.53
C LEU A 699 -8.45 -38.94 -10.56
N PRO A 700 -8.35 -37.85 -11.33
CA PRO A 700 -9.44 -36.91 -11.56
C PRO A 700 -10.67 -37.60 -12.18
N ALA A 701 -11.86 -37.07 -11.92
CA ALA A 701 -13.11 -37.62 -12.48
C ALA A 701 -13.10 -37.68 -14.00
N SER A 702 -12.50 -36.69 -14.67
CA SER A 702 -12.32 -36.65 -16.14
C SER A 702 -11.49 -37.82 -16.66
N ASP A 703 -10.49 -38.24 -15.92
CA ASP A 703 -9.59 -39.33 -16.32
C ASP A 703 -10.25 -40.69 -16.10
N ILE A 704 -11.04 -40.80 -15.02
CA ILE A 704 -11.90 -41.98 -14.78
C ILE A 704 -12.92 -42.14 -15.90
N GLU A 705 -13.58 -41.07 -16.34
CA GLU A 705 -14.50 -41.12 -17.47
C GLU A 705 -13.81 -41.52 -18.78
N LEU A 706 -12.59 -41.02 -19.01
CA LEU A 706 -11.79 -41.41 -20.16
C LEU A 706 -11.48 -42.92 -20.14
N LEU A 707 -11.05 -43.46 -19.01
CA LEU A 707 -10.74 -44.88 -18.84
C LEU A 707 -12.00 -45.78 -19.04
N LYS A 708 -13.13 -45.35 -18.51
CA LYS A 708 -14.43 -46.02 -18.74
C LYS A 708 -14.80 -46.09 -20.24
N HIS A 709 -14.47 -45.12 -21.06
CA HIS A 709 -14.65 -45.13 -22.50
C HIS A 709 -13.85 -46.23 -23.21
N TYR A 710 -12.84 -46.78 -22.57
CA TYR A 710 -12.02 -47.92 -23.00
C TYR A 710 -12.42 -49.21 -22.30
N ASN A 711 -13.61 -49.30 -21.72
CA ASN A 711 -14.16 -50.46 -20.99
C ASN A 711 -13.35 -50.82 -19.73
N ILE A 712 -12.60 -49.89 -19.16
CA ILE A 712 -11.92 -50.07 -17.88
C ILE A 712 -12.92 -49.73 -16.79
N SER A 713 -13.29 -50.71 -15.99
CA SER A 713 -14.29 -50.56 -14.93
C SER A 713 -13.76 -49.83 -13.71
N GLU A 714 -14.66 -49.36 -12.82
CA GLU A 714 -14.27 -48.78 -11.55
C GLU A 714 -13.50 -49.78 -10.66
N ASN A 715 -13.85 -51.07 -10.76
CA ASN A 715 -13.14 -52.14 -10.07
C ASN A 715 -11.71 -52.29 -10.57
N ASP A 716 -11.50 -52.21 -11.89
CA ASP A 716 -10.15 -52.26 -12.47
C ASP A 716 -9.32 -51.05 -11.99
N ILE A 717 -9.93 -49.85 -11.88
CA ILE A 717 -9.26 -48.66 -11.37
C ILE A 717 -8.86 -48.85 -9.91
N GLN A 718 -9.73 -49.46 -9.09
CA GLN A 718 -9.40 -49.77 -7.71
C GLN A 718 -8.31 -50.83 -7.60
N LEU A 719 -8.37 -51.88 -8.38
CA LEU A 719 -7.32 -52.90 -8.44
C LEU A 719 -5.97 -52.31 -8.87
N MET A 720 -5.95 -51.35 -9.80
CA MET A 720 -4.73 -50.65 -10.20
C MET A 720 -4.15 -49.85 -9.01
N LYS A 721 -5.00 -49.17 -8.24
CA LYS A 721 -4.56 -48.42 -7.05
C LYS A 721 -3.93 -49.37 -6.01
N ASP A 722 -4.63 -50.47 -5.72
CA ASP A 722 -4.16 -51.49 -4.77
C ASP A 722 -2.82 -52.11 -5.23
N LEU A 723 -2.67 -52.35 -6.53
CA LEU A 723 -1.42 -52.86 -7.12
C LEU A 723 -0.28 -51.83 -6.97
N LEU A 724 -0.55 -50.55 -7.15
CA LEU A 724 0.46 -49.50 -6.99
C LEU A 724 0.88 -49.30 -5.54
N VAL A 725 -0.01 -49.58 -4.57
CA VAL A 725 0.29 -49.53 -3.13
C VAL A 725 1.07 -50.77 -2.69
N SER A 726 0.75 -51.96 -3.24
CA SER A 726 1.35 -53.22 -2.85
C SER A 726 2.69 -53.49 -3.52
N SER A 727 3.10 -52.74 -4.47
CA SER A 727 4.26 -52.93 -5.35
C SER A 727 5.27 -51.76 -5.30
#